data_d9e855fe05f545c72048972c97dd8718
#
_entry.id   d9e855fe05f545c72048972c97dd8718
#
_cell.length_a   1.000
_cell.length_b   1.000
_cell.length_c   1.000
_cell.angle_alpha   90.00
_cell.angle_beta   90.00
_cell.angle_gamma   90.00
#
_symmetry.space_group_name_H-M   'P 1'
#
loop_
_entity.id
_entity.type
_entity.pdbx_description
1 polymer ?
#
loop_
_entity_poly.entity_id
_entity_poly.type
_entity_poly.pdbx_seq_one_letter_code
_entity_poly.pdbx_strand_id
1 'polypeptide(L)'
;MSGTFLHCVVLLIALWPLLGLGQEPAFEDSMAERTRACSHCHGKEGRAGPDGYYPRLAGKPAAYLYNQLLNFREGRRHYSLMTGLLEPLTDSYLMEMAQYFAGLNLPYPPPVPTVATTPAQLARGQTLVMQGDPQKKIPACTDCHGKRLTGTLPHVPGLLGLPRDYLNAQLGGWQTGQRRAHGPDCMAAISARLDRADVSAVSHWLAAQKVPADSRPQAPGPANQATIQPDATRCGSAPAPVTSTFAAGSSPAPTDLAARGAYLARVGNCLGCHTTTGGAHYAGGRGIETPFGTVFTSNLTADRDSGIGAWSSQDFWQAMHEGRSKDQRLLYPAFPYPSFTHLSRADSDALFAFLKTIPAVKQANQPHTLRWPYRTQAALAVWRALYFTPGAETPGTDLTDAARRGAYLVNGLGHCGTCHTPRNALGASRPSLELQGAMMTMQRWYAPSLRAKREGGVGDWSVEEVSRWLQTGVSARGIATGPMAQVVLHSTQYLTDDDRLAMATYLRASQWPIARPEAGAGTTDRGEPGRQAGADLYEAWCKSCHGAQGQGVAGAYPALVGNRTVTMPNPNNLIQTILWGGYTPATAQHPRPFGMPPFVLNLNDQQLATLSTYLRSAWRNQAAPVTELDVRQAREKP
;
A
#
# COMPACT_ATOMS: atom_id res chain seq x y z
N MET A 1 -17.33 50.43 -81.31
CA MET A 1 -16.30 51.18 -80.57
C MET A 1 -16.24 50.66 -79.18
N SER A 2 -15.14 50.07 -78.83
CA SER A 2 -14.82 49.27 -77.68
C SER A 2 -14.71 50.10 -76.37
N GLY A 3 -15.15 49.56 -75.28
CA GLY A 3 -14.93 50.09 -73.91
C GLY A 3 -14.82 48.97 -72.92
N THR A 4 -13.58 48.54 -72.63
CA THR A 4 -13.21 47.53 -71.68
C THR A 4 -13.26 48.07 -70.25
N PHE A 5 -14.08 47.49 -69.36
CA PHE A 5 -14.06 47.79 -67.93
C PHE A 5 -13.25 46.71 -67.20
N LEU A 6 -12.13 47.17 -66.62
CA LEU A 6 -11.22 46.37 -65.79
C LEU A 6 -11.75 46.36 -64.32
N HIS A 7 -12.16 45.20 -63.82
CA HIS A 7 -12.56 45.04 -62.43
C HIS A 7 -11.35 44.58 -61.60
N CYS A 8 -10.85 45.46 -60.71
CA CYS A 8 -9.92 45.11 -59.65
C CYS A 8 -10.67 44.38 -58.51
N VAL A 9 -10.43 43.08 -58.37
CA VAL A 9 -10.84 42.31 -57.19
C VAL A 9 -9.77 42.50 -56.11
N VAL A 10 -10.08 43.23 -55.04
CA VAL A 10 -9.26 43.35 -53.85
C VAL A 10 -9.52 42.12 -52.99
N LEU A 11 -8.55 41.19 -52.91
CA LEU A 11 -8.55 40.07 -51.93
C LEU A 11 -8.21 40.64 -50.55
N LEU A 12 -9.20 40.75 -49.69
CA LEU A 12 -9.02 40.94 -48.26
C LEU A 12 -8.69 39.59 -47.61
N ILE A 13 -7.38 39.30 -47.40
CA ILE A 13 -6.91 38.20 -46.59
C ILE A 13 -7.14 38.62 -45.13
N ALA A 14 -8.18 38.09 -44.51
CA ALA A 14 -8.39 38.19 -43.10
C ALA A 14 -7.33 37.35 -42.36
N LEU A 15 -6.34 37.99 -41.77
CA LEU A 15 -5.44 37.42 -40.77
C LEU A 15 -6.26 37.14 -39.52
N TRP A 16 -6.75 35.90 -39.41
CA TRP A 16 -7.18 35.39 -38.12
C TRP A 16 -5.93 35.09 -37.29
N PRO A 17 -5.80 35.60 -36.05
CA PRO A 17 -4.75 35.15 -35.16
C PRO A 17 -5.02 33.69 -34.86
N LEU A 18 -4.13 32.81 -35.30
CA LEU A 18 -4.01 31.44 -34.80
C LEU A 18 -3.74 31.57 -33.30
N LEU A 19 -4.82 31.56 -32.50
CA LEU A 19 -4.72 31.23 -31.07
C LEU A 19 -4.05 29.88 -31.01
N GLY A 20 -2.76 29.88 -30.69
CA GLY A 20 -2.00 28.69 -30.40
C GLY A 20 -2.74 27.94 -29.29
N LEU A 21 -3.44 26.89 -29.65
CA LEU A 21 -3.83 25.85 -28.71
C LEU A 21 -2.51 25.38 -28.10
N GLY A 22 -2.21 25.86 -26.89
CA GLY A 22 -1.06 25.42 -26.13
C GLY A 22 -1.14 23.90 -26.06
N GLN A 23 -0.27 23.23 -26.78
CA GLN A 23 -0.11 21.80 -26.73
C GLN A 23 0.20 21.49 -25.28
N GLU A 24 -0.69 20.77 -24.59
CA GLU A 24 -0.38 20.27 -23.24
C GLU A 24 0.99 19.58 -23.35
N PRO A 25 1.94 19.86 -22.43
CA PRO A 25 3.26 19.27 -22.49
C PRO A 25 3.10 17.75 -22.53
N ALA A 26 3.79 17.12 -23.49
CA ALA A 26 3.77 15.66 -23.63
C ALA A 26 4.18 15.03 -22.30
N PHE A 27 3.45 14.00 -21.87
CA PHE A 27 3.77 13.27 -20.65
C PHE A 27 5.20 12.69 -20.75
N GLU A 28 6.04 13.03 -19.77
CA GLU A 28 7.39 12.51 -19.67
C GLU A 28 7.47 11.49 -18.52
N ASP A 29 7.85 10.26 -18.82
CA ASP A 29 8.10 9.25 -17.81
C ASP A 29 9.43 9.50 -17.08
N SER A 30 9.37 10.25 -15.99
CA SER A 30 10.52 10.66 -15.18
C SER A 30 10.32 10.33 -13.71
N MET A 31 11.42 10.28 -12.94
CA MET A 31 11.31 10.14 -11.46
C MET A 31 10.61 11.32 -10.81
N ALA A 32 10.68 12.51 -11.39
CA ALA A 32 9.91 13.67 -10.95
C ALA A 32 8.42 13.40 -11.02
N GLU A 33 7.93 12.84 -12.13
CA GLU A 33 6.52 12.51 -12.32
C GLU A 33 6.10 11.32 -11.44
N ARG A 34 6.95 10.28 -11.34
CA ARG A 34 6.68 9.09 -10.51
C ARG A 34 6.61 9.39 -9.01
N THR A 35 7.31 10.43 -8.53
CA THR A 35 7.29 10.87 -7.13
C THR A 35 6.32 12.02 -6.86
N ARG A 36 5.47 12.36 -7.83
CA ARG A 36 4.50 13.47 -7.72
C ARG A 36 3.52 13.28 -6.55
N ALA A 37 3.13 12.04 -6.27
CA ALA A 37 2.30 11.73 -5.10
C ALA A 37 2.96 12.14 -3.78
N CYS A 38 4.29 12.05 -3.68
CA CYS A 38 5.04 12.50 -2.50
C CYS A 38 5.02 14.01 -2.36
N SER A 39 5.11 14.74 -3.49
CA SER A 39 5.14 16.19 -3.53
C SER A 39 3.85 16.84 -3.02
N HIS A 40 2.73 16.12 -3.04
CA HIS A 40 1.44 16.61 -2.51
C HIS A 40 1.53 17.03 -1.03
N CYS A 41 2.24 16.24 -0.21
CA CYS A 41 2.44 16.54 1.20
C CYS A 41 3.82 17.18 1.45
N HIS A 42 4.87 16.68 0.79
CA HIS A 42 6.25 17.13 1.01
C HIS A 42 6.65 18.37 0.19
N GLY A 43 5.69 19.02 -0.47
CA GLY A 43 5.90 20.20 -1.31
C GLY A 43 6.57 19.86 -2.65
N LYS A 44 6.51 20.79 -3.59
CA LYS A 44 7.09 20.61 -4.93
C LYS A 44 8.55 20.16 -4.81
N GLU A 45 8.92 19.08 -5.50
CA GLU A 45 10.27 18.51 -5.48
C GLU A 45 10.76 18.12 -4.06
N GLY A 46 9.84 17.90 -3.11
CA GLY A 46 10.20 17.54 -1.73
C GLY A 46 10.84 18.68 -0.92
N ARG A 47 10.50 19.94 -1.20
CA ARG A 47 11.03 21.13 -0.49
C ARG A 47 10.49 21.32 0.92
N ALA A 48 9.46 20.60 1.33
CA ALA A 48 8.53 20.79 2.43
C ALA A 48 7.40 21.80 2.11
N GLY A 49 6.27 21.65 2.81
CA GLY A 49 5.17 22.62 2.78
C GLY A 49 5.44 23.80 3.73
N PRO A 50 4.64 24.86 3.63
CA PRO A 50 4.77 26.04 4.49
C PRO A 50 4.34 25.81 5.94
N ASP A 51 3.56 24.75 6.21
CA ASP A 51 3.04 24.39 7.53
C ASP A 51 4.10 23.78 8.47
N GLY A 52 5.26 23.40 7.94
CA GLY A 52 6.35 22.81 8.71
C GLY A 52 6.07 21.41 9.28
N TYR A 53 4.91 20.83 8.99
CA TYR A 53 4.53 19.50 9.47
C TYR A 53 5.21 18.37 8.68
N TYR A 54 5.17 18.47 7.35
CA TYR A 54 5.80 17.50 6.48
C TYR A 54 7.27 17.85 6.22
N PRO A 55 8.21 16.90 6.43
CA PRO A 55 9.63 17.21 6.32
C PRO A 55 10.06 17.40 4.86
N ARG A 56 11.12 18.20 4.68
CA ARG A 56 11.88 18.28 3.44
C ARG A 56 12.53 16.91 3.12
N LEU A 57 12.41 16.49 1.88
CA LEU A 57 13.04 15.30 1.32
C LEU A 57 14.31 15.67 0.52
N ALA A 58 14.24 16.74 -0.28
CA ALA A 58 15.30 17.17 -1.17
C ALA A 58 16.65 17.36 -0.46
N GLY A 59 17.71 16.77 -1.01
CA GLY A 59 19.09 16.91 -0.55
C GLY A 59 19.43 16.12 0.71
N LYS A 60 18.54 15.26 1.22
CA LYS A 60 18.87 14.33 2.30
C LYS A 60 19.66 13.14 1.73
N PRO A 61 20.56 12.48 2.51
CA PRO A 61 21.29 11.31 2.03
C PRO A 61 20.33 10.21 1.53
N ALA A 62 20.65 9.58 0.39
CA ALA A 62 19.78 8.57 -0.22
C ALA A 62 19.52 7.37 0.73
N ALA A 63 20.55 6.84 1.37
CA ALA A 63 20.38 5.74 2.31
C ALA A 63 19.55 6.14 3.55
N TYR A 64 19.63 7.40 4.00
CA TYR A 64 18.73 7.90 5.04
C TYR A 64 17.27 7.88 4.59
N LEU A 65 16.98 8.42 3.40
CA LEU A 65 15.61 8.43 2.86
C LEU A 65 15.08 7.01 2.70
N TYR A 66 15.86 6.13 2.12
CA TYR A 66 15.52 4.71 1.98
C TYR A 66 15.21 4.05 3.33
N ASN A 67 16.07 4.25 4.35
CA ASN A 67 15.82 3.75 5.70
C ASN A 67 14.50 4.29 6.28
N GLN A 68 14.15 5.55 6.04
CA GLN A 68 12.89 6.11 6.52
C GLN A 68 11.68 5.51 5.79
N LEU A 69 11.76 5.30 4.47
CA LEU A 69 10.70 4.67 3.69
C LEU A 69 10.45 3.24 4.19
N LEU A 70 11.51 2.46 4.42
CA LEU A 70 11.39 1.14 5.03
C LEU A 70 10.83 1.20 6.46
N ASN A 71 11.29 2.13 7.29
CA ASN A 71 10.80 2.26 8.65
C ASN A 71 9.29 2.55 8.72
N PHE A 72 8.74 3.31 7.78
CA PHE A 72 7.30 3.51 7.66
C PHE A 72 6.58 2.25 7.16
N ARG A 73 7.08 1.64 6.08
CA ARG A 73 6.46 0.45 5.49
C ARG A 73 6.43 -0.72 6.47
N GLU A 74 7.48 -0.88 7.26
CA GLU A 74 7.64 -1.97 8.21
C GLU A 74 7.22 -1.61 9.65
N GLY A 75 6.55 -0.47 9.86
CA GLY A 75 5.93 -0.09 11.12
C GLY A 75 6.89 0.33 12.24
N ARG A 76 8.18 0.57 11.94
CA ARG A 76 9.12 1.18 12.91
C ARG A 76 8.86 2.67 13.13
N ARG A 77 8.25 3.34 12.14
CA ARG A 77 7.67 4.69 12.26
C ARG A 77 6.19 4.61 11.99
N HIS A 78 5.39 5.29 12.83
CA HIS A 78 3.95 5.27 12.70
C HIS A 78 3.42 6.55 12.06
N TYR A 79 2.93 6.44 10.84
CA TYR A 79 2.10 7.43 10.15
C TYR A 79 1.33 6.72 9.04
N SER A 80 0.05 6.50 9.25
CA SER A 80 -0.78 5.62 8.43
C SER A 80 -0.77 5.95 6.94
N LEU A 81 -0.76 7.25 6.58
CA LEU A 81 -0.72 7.68 5.17
C LEU A 81 0.59 7.27 4.49
N MET A 82 1.75 7.46 5.16
CA MET A 82 3.04 7.02 4.62
C MET A 82 3.10 5.49 4.49
N THR A 83 2.65 4.76 5.52
CA THR A 83 2.64 3.29 5.49
C THR A 83 1.79 2.78 4.32
N GLY A 84 0.56 3.29 4.16
CA GLY A 84 -0.34 2.87 3.08
C GLY A 84 0.21 3.16 1.67
N LEU A 85 0.88 4.29 1.47
CA LEU A 85 1.51 4.62 0.19
C LEU A 85 2.68 3.68 -0.14
N LEU A 86 3.47 3.28 0.86
CA LEU A 86 4.72 2.55 0.64
C LEU A 86 4.53 1.02 0.61
N GLU A 87 3.44 0.51 1.18
CA GLU A 87 3.19 -0.92 1.31
C GLU A 87 3.28 -1.70 -0.02
N PRO A 88 2.75 -1.21 -1.17
CA PRO A 88 2.79 -1.95 -2.43
C PRO A 88 4.11 -1.79 -3.22
N LEU A 89 5.13 -1.13 -2.66
CA LEU A 89 6.38 -0.80 -3.37
C LEU A 89 7.53 -1.73 -3.00
N THR A 90 8.39 -2.02 -3.99
CA THR A 90 9.59 -2.85 -3.80
C THR A 90 10.74 -2.03 -3.20
N ASP A 91 11.70 -2.73 -2.56
CA ASP A 91 12.91 -2.12 -1.99
C ASP A 91 13.71 -1.35 -3.04
N SER A 92 13.86 -1.92 -4.24
CA SER A 92 14.58 -1.29 -5.35
C SER A 92 13.94 0.03 -5.76
N TYR A 93 12.61 0.06 -5.89
CA TYR A 93 11.90 1.28 -6.27
C TYR A 93 11.94 2.34 -5.16
N LEU A 94 11.83 1.94 -3.89
CA LEU A 94 12.04 2.85 -2.76
C LEU A 94 13.44 3.46 -2.74
N MET A 95 14.48 2.70 -3.13
CA MET A 95 15.84 3.21 -3.27
C MET A 95 15.96 4.20 -4.43
N GLU A 96 15.34 3.93 -5.59
CA GLU A 96 15.32 4.88 -6.71
C GLU A 96 14.65 6.21 -6.33
N MET A 97 13.51 6.17 -5.62
CA MET A 97 12.86 7.38 -5.10
C MET A 97 13.77 8.14 -4.11
N ALA A 98 14.46 7.41 -3.23
CA ALA A 98 15.40 8.01 -2.28
C ALA A 98 16.58 8.68 -2.99
N GLN A 99 17.12 8.05 -4.02
CA GLN A 99 18.20 8.60 -4.86
C GLN A 99 17.76 9.86 -5.61
N TYR A 100 16.55 9.85 -6.17
CA TYR A 100 15.98 11.02 -6.84
C TYR A 100 15.94 12.23 -5.91
N PHE A 101 15.32 12.12 -4.73
CA PHE A 101 15.23 13.23 -3.79
C PHE A 101 16.61 13.64 -3.23
N ALA A 102 17.51 12.70 -3.04
CA ALA A 102 18.88 13.00 -2.58
C ALA A 102 19.67 13.82 -3.60
N GLY A 103 19.44 13.62 -4.89
CA GLY A 103 20.08 14.38 -5.99
C GLY A 103 19.58 15.82 -6.12
N LEU A 104 18.46 16.19 -5.51
CA LEU A 104 17.90 17.52 -5.65
C LEU A 104 18.62 18.53 -4.74
N ASN A 105 19.34 19.45 -5.36
CA ASN A 105 20.01 20.55 -4.65
C ASN A 105 19.18 21.84 -4.73
N LEU A 106 18.26 21.99 -3.80
CA LEU A 106 17.29 23.10 -3.76
C LEU A 106 17.59 24.04 -2.58
N PRO A 107 17.37 25.35 -2.71
CA PRO A 107 17.57 26.29 -1.61
C PRO A 107 16.63 25.97 -0.43
N TYR A 108 17.10 26.26 0.77
CA TYR A 108 16.27 26.20 1.98
C TYR A 108 15.54 27.54 2.19
N PRO A 109 14.35 27.54 2.78
CA PRO A 109 13.72 28.77 3.23
C PRO A 109 14.57 29.42 4.34
N PRO A 110 14.44 30.74 4.54
CA PRO A 110 15.07 31.40 5.68
C PRO A 110 14.57 30.80 7.00
N PRO A 111 15.40 30.85 8.08
CA PRO A 111 14.96 30.40 9.39
C PRO A 111 13.72 31.15 9.85
N VAL A 112 12.75 30.43 10.44
CA VAL A 112 11.58 31.07 11.06
C VAL A 112 12.02 31.70 12.38
N PRO A 113 11.70 32.99 12.64
CA PRO A 113 12.01 33.62 13.92
C PRO A 113 11.40 32.81 15.08
N THR A 114 12.22 32.45 16.05
CA THR A 114 11.78 31.75 17.26
C THR A 114 11.15 32.73 18.22
N VAL A 115 9.84 32.65 18.38
CA VAL A 115 9.11 33.45 19.37
C VAL A 115 9.33 32.82 20.76
N ALA A 116 9.65 33.67 21.78
CA ALA A 116 9.71 33.33 23.21
C ALA A 116 10.78 32.29 23.64
N THR A 117 12.03 32.45 23.19
CA THR A 117 13.16 31.63 23.67
C THR A 117 14.10 32.47 24.54
N THR A 118 14.50 31.96 25.71
CA THR A 118 15.45 32.67 26.58
C THR A 118 16.90 32.48 26.11
N PRO A 119 17.79 33.44 26.37
CA PRO A 119 19.23 33.28 26.07
C PRO A 119 19.84 32.01 26.71
N ALA A 120 19.44 31.68 27.93
CA ALA A 120 19.89 30.49 28.64
C ALA A 120 19.48 29.19 27.91
N GLN A 121 18.26 29.13 27.39
CA GLN A 121 17.77 27.99 26.62
C GLN A 121 18.55 27.82 25.29
N LEU A 122 18.82 28.92 24.59
CA LEU A 122 19.64 28.88 23.37
C LEU A 122 21.07 28.44 23.68
N ALA A 123 21.70 28.95 24.75
CA ALA A 123 23.03 28.54 25.18
C ALA A 123 23.09 27.04 25.53
N ARG A 124 22.09 26.52 26.26
CA ARG A 124 21.99 25.07 26.54
C ARG A 124 21.86 24.25 25.26
N GLY A 125 21.01 24.69 24.31
CA GLY A 125 20.86 24.04 23.01
C GLY A 125 22.18 24.01 22.24
N GLN A 126 22.90 25.13 22.18
CA GLN A 126 24.23 25.23 21.55
C GLN A 126 25.21 24.26 22.18
N THR A 127 25.29 24.22 23.51
CA THR A 127 26.21 23.31 24.24
C THR A 127 25.92 21.85 23.87
N LEU A 128 24.65 21.42 23.94
CA LEU A 128 24.27 20.04 23.59
C LEU A 128 24.60 19.69 22.14
N VAL A 129 24.34 20.59 21.22
CA VAL A 129 24.56 20.34 19.78
C VAL A 129 26.05 20.32 19.45
N MET A 130 26.86 21.24 20.00
CA MET A 130 28.25 21.42 19.61
C MET A 130 29.25 20.67 20.49
N GLN A 131 28.88 20.36 21.74
CA GLN A 131 29.79 19.78 22.74
C GLN A 131 29.24 18.51 23.41
N GLY A 132 27.91 18.33 23.38
CA GLY A 132 27.24 17.24 24.08
C GLY A 132 27.11 17.49 25.59
N ASP A 133 26.88 16.41 26.34
CA ASP A 133 26.80 16.40 27.80
C ASP A 133 27.40 15.10 28.33
N PRO A 134 28.69 15.10 28.73
CA PRO A 134 29.35 13.89 29.23
C PRO A 134 28.71 13.30 30.49
N GLN A 135 28.09 14.13 31.34
CA GLN A 135 27.45 13.65 32.57
C GLN A 135 26.19 12.81 32.24
N LYS A 136 25.45 13.22 31.20
CA LYS A 136 24.29 12.47 30.69
C LYS A 136 24.68 11.44 29.62
N LYS A 137 25.96 11.30 29.30
CA LYS A 137 26.50 10.45 28.21
C LYS A 137 25.84 10.79 26.86
N ILE A 138 25.63 12.07 26.59
CA ILE A 138 25.09 12.59 25.33
C ILE A 138 26.27 13.10 24.49
N PRO A 139 26.58 12.48 23.33
CA PRO A 139 27.61 12.98 22.42
C PRO A 139 27.16 14.29 21.78
N ALA A 140 28.09 15.08 21.24
CA ALA A 140 27.75 16.24 20.43
C ALA A 140 26.98 15.81 19.17
N CYS A 141 25.91 16.52 18.80
CA CYS A 141 25.16 16.21 17.57
C CYS A 141 26.07 16.30 16.33
N THR A 142 27.05 17.21 16.37
CA THR A 142 28.06 17.39 15.30
C THR A 142 28.95 16.18 15.08
N ASP A 143 29.09 15.27 16.05
CA ASP A 143 29.95 14.09 15.91
C ASP A 143 29.38 13.09 14.87
N CYS A 144 28.07 13.03 14.75
CA CYS A 144 27.38 12.17 13.77
C CYS A 144 26.80 12.97 12.61
N HIS A 145 26.15 14.11 12.89
CA HIS A 145 25.44 14.91 11.88
C HIS A 145 26.35 15.86 11.08
N GLY A 146 27.68 15.76 11.29
CA GLY A 146 28.71 16.54 10.63
C GLY A 146 28.93 17.92 11.25
N LYS A 147 30.13 18.47 11.11
CA LYS A 147 30.52 19.78 11.72
C LYS A 147 29.62 20.94 11.25
N ARG A 148 29.08 20.86 10.03
CA ARG A 148 28.15 21.84 9.48
C ARG A 148 26.69 21.53 9.76
N LEU A 149 26.38 20.41 10.43
CA LEU A 149 25.03 19.91 10.69
C LEU A 149 24.17 19.72 9.42
N THR A 150 24.82 19.57 8.25
CA THR A 150 24.17 19.29 6.98
C THR A 150 23.97 17.79 6.72
N GLY A 151 24.41 16.95 7.64
CA GLY A 151 24.39 15.50 7.54
C GLY A 151 25.70 14.90 7.06
N THR A 152 25.80 13.58 7.16
CA THR A 152 27.00 12.81 6.77
C THR A 152 26.57 11.60 5.94
N LEU A 153 27.24 11.39 4.81
CA LEU A 153 27.02 10.21 3.98
C LEU A 153 27.42 8.93 4.73
N PRO A 154 26.78 7.80 4.45
CA PRO A 154 25.69 7.61 3.48
C PRO A 154 24.27 7.83 4.07
N HIS A 155 24.07 7.85 5.40
CA HIS A 155 22.73 7.70 5.98
C HIS A 155 22.40 8.62 7.17
N VAL A 156 23.26 9.57 7.52
CA VAL A 156 22.99 10.51 8.63
C VAL A 156 22.41 11.82 8.08
N PRO A 157 21.19 12.22 8.46
CA PRO A 157 20.54 13.40 7.89
C PRO A 157 21.12 14.71 8.46
N GLY A 158 20.98 15.81 7.70
CA GLY A 158 21.18 17.16 8.21
C GLY A 158 20.07 17.56 9.19
N LEU A 159 20.43 18.40 10.16
CA LEU A 159 19.54 18.90 11.21
C LEU A 159 19.08 20.35 10.97
N LEU A 160 19.74 21.10 10.08
CA LEU A 160 19.42 22.49 9.78
C LEU A 160 18.26 22.62 8.80
N GLY A 161 17.56 23.76 8.88
CA GLY A 161 16.40 24.06 8.03
C GLY A 161 15.18 23.20 8.32
N LEU A 162 15.11 22.59 9.50
CA LEU A 162 13.96 21.83 9.98
C LEU A 162 13.16 22.68 10.98
N PRO A 163 11.81 22.68 10.91
CA PRO A 163 10.96 23.36 11.87
C PRO A 163 11.16 22.81 13.29
N ARG A 164 11.08 23.70 14.29
CA ARG A 164 11.20 23.35 15.70
C ARG A 164 10.25 22.21 16.11
N ASP A 165 8.98 22.32 15.72
CA ASP A 165 7.96 21.36 16.12
C ASP A 165 8.17 19.99 15.46
N TYR A 166 8.71 19.97 14.23
CA TYR A 166 9.17 18.74 13.60
C TYR A 166 10.31 18.09 14.40
N LEU A 167 11.32 18.86 14.82
CA LEU A 167 12.44 18.36 15.62
C LEU A 167 11.94 17.78 16.96
N ASN A 168 11.06 18.51 17.66
CA ASN A 168 10.40 18.03 18.89
C ASN A 168 9.65 16.72 18.68
N ALA A 169 8.85 16.62 17.61
CA ALA A 169 8.09 15.43 17.29
C ALA A 169 9.00 14.22 16.99
N GLN A 170 10.15 14.45 16.32
CA GLN A 170 11.08 13.36 16.04
C GLN A 170 11.76 12.83 17.30
N LEU A 171 12.28 13.71 18.16
CA LEU A 171 12.94 13.32 19.42
C LEU A 171 11.92 12.68 20.39
N GLY A 172 10.73 13.28 20.55
CA GLY A 172 9.64 12.73 21.35
C GLY A 172 9.14 11.37 20.82
N GLY A 173 9.09 11.20 19.51
CA GLY A 173 8.71 9.93 18.89
C GLY A 173 9.65 8.78 19.23
N TRP A 174 10.96 9.02 19.35
CA TRP A 174 11.91 8.01 19.86
C TRP A 174 11.68 7.73 21.36
N GLN A 175 11.45 8.77 22.17
CA GLN A 175 11.21 8.60 23.60
C GLN A 175 9.94 7.78 23.89
N THR A 176 8.91 7.93 23.07
CA THR A 176 7.63 7.21 23.23
C THR A 176 7.59 5.87 22.50
N GLY A 177 8.64 5.51 21.74
CA GLY A 177 8.68 4.29 20.93
C GLY A 177 7.83 4.33 19.66
N GLN A 178 7.18 5.46 19.33
CA GLN A 178 6.46 5.66 18.07
C GLN A 178 7.36 5.77 16.85
N ARG A 179 8.62 6.13 17.08
CA ARG A 179 9.67 6.12 16.09
C ARG A 179 10.79 5.19 16.53
N ARG A 180 11.16 4.27 15.65
CA ARG A 180 12.29 3.35 15.80
C ARG A 180 13.03 3.26 14.46
N ALA A 181 14.24 2.74 14.48
CA ALA A 181 15.05 2.47 13.30
C ALA A 181 15.51 1.01 13.28
N HIS A 182 16.21 0.61 12.22
CA HIS A 182 16.96 -0.64 12.21
C HIS A 182 18.04 -0.61 13.31
N GLY A 183 18.32 -1.75 13.89
CA GLY A 183 19.35 -1.88 14.93
C GLY A 183 20.77 -1.72 14.38
N PRO A 184 21.67 -1.08 15.12
CA PRO A 184 21.44 -0.36 16.37
C PRO A 184 20.75 0.99 16.17
N ASP A 185 19.72 1.30 16.99
CA ASP A 185 19.02 2.58 16.94
C ASP A 185 19.69 3.60 17.87
N CYS A 186 20.74 4.24 17.37
CA CYS A 186 21.53 5.19 18.13
C CYS A 186 20.72 6.42 18.57
N MET A 187 19.79 6.89 17.71
CA MET A 187 18.97 8.06 18.07
C MET A 187 17.96 7.74 19.17
N ALA A 188 17.44 6.52 19.24
CA ALA A 188 16.63 6.09 20.39
C ALA A 188 17.44 6.15 21.69
N ALA A 189 18.67 5.64 21.67
CA ALA A 189 19.56 5.67 22.83
C ALA A 189 19.95 7.09 23.27
N ILE A 190 20.15 8.01 22.33
CA ILE A 190 20.46 9.43 22.61
C ILE A 190 19.21 10.14 23.13
N SER A 191 18.06 10.01 22.43
CA SER A 191 16.81 10.67 22.80
C SER A 191 16.33 10.29 24.20
N ALA A 192 16.54 9.03 24.62
CA ALA A 192 16.20 8.56 25.97
C ALA A 192 16.96 9.28 27.09
N ARG A 193 18.09 9.94 26.79
CA ARG A 193 18.94 10.68 27.76
C ARG A 193 18.63 12.17 27.79
N LEU A 194 17.89 12.70 26.82
CA LEU A 194 17.45 14.09 26.77
C LEU A 194 16.18 14.25 27.61
N ASP A 195 16.17 15.17 28.56
CA ASP A 195 14.93 15.58 29.21
C ASP A 195 14.12 16.56 28.36
N ARG A 196 12.92 16.95 28.80
CA ARG A 196 12.04 17.85 28.04
C ARG A 196 12.67 19.24 27.79
N ALA A 197 13.46 19.74 28.76
CA ALA A 197 14.13 21.02 28.64
C ALA A 197 15.26 20.95 27.60
N ASP A 198 16.03 19.84 27.59
CA ASP A 198 17.07 19.57 26.62
C ASP A 198 16.50 19.45 25.18
N VAL A 199 15.41 18.68 25.00
CA VAL A 199 14.72 18.56 23.72
C VAL A 199 14.27 19.94 23.21
N SER A 200 13.65 20.73 24.08
CA SER A 200 13.23 22.08 23.72
C SER A 200 14.41 23.00 23.38
N ALA A 201 15.48 22.96 24.15
CA ALA A 201 16.68 23.77 23.94
C ALA A 201 17.37 23.44 22.59
N VAL A 202 17.57 22.14 22.30
CA VAL A 202 18.15 21.66 21.03
C VAL A 202 17.31 22.08 19.85
N SER A 203 15.99 21.90 19.93
CA SER A 203 15.07 22.22 18.81
C SER A 203 14.98 23.72 18.52
N HIS A 204 14.97 24.56 19.54
CA HIS A 204 15.00 26.01 19.36
C HIS A 204 16.32 26.48 18.74
N TRP A 205 17.45 25.99 19.26
CA TRP A 205 18.74 26.39 18.74
C TRP A 205 18.93 25.95 17.27
N LEU A 206 18.62 24.70 16.92
CA LEU A 206 18.73 24.17 15.55
C LEU A 206 17.84 24.93 14.56
N ALA A 207 16.59 25.19 14.93
CA ALA A 207 15.63 25.89 14.06
C ALA A 207 16.02 27.36 13.78
N ALA A 208 16.79 27.99 14.68
CA ALA A 208 17.27 29.36 14.53
C ALA A 208 18.53 29.46 13.63
N GLN A 209 19.20 28.36 13.31
CA GLN A 209 20.43 28.40 12.54
C GLN A 209 20.18 28.61 11.04
N LYS A 210 21.03 29.42 10.39
CA LYS A 210 21.03 29.52 8.93
C LYS A 210 21.60 28.24 8.32
N VAL A 211 20.97 27.78 7.26
CA VAL A 211 21.52 26.67 6.46
C VAL A 211 22.69 27.22 5.63
N PRO A 212 23.87 26.58 5.63
CA PRO A 212 24.99 26.98 4.79
C PRO A 212 24.63 26.96 3.30
N ALA A 213 25.32 27.79 2.50
CA ALA A 213 25.13 27.81 1.03
C ALA A 213 25.38 26.42 0.41
N ASP A 214 26.43 25.71 0.86
CA ASP A 214 26.60 24.29 0.57
C ASP A 214 25.91 23.46 1.66
N SER A 215 24.67 23.09 1.39
CA SER A 215 23.81 22.30 2.28
C SER A 215 23.92 20.80 2.07
N ARG A 216 24.79 20.34 1.17
CA ARG A 216 24.98 18.91 0.88
C ARG A 216 25.55 18.16 2.08
N PRO A 217 25.17 16.89 2.25
CA PRO A 217 25.77 16.03 3.26
C PRO A 217 27.29 15.94 3.08
N GLN A 218 28.01 15.93 4.20
CA GLN A 218 29.46 15.83 4.20
C GLN A 218 29.90 14.39 3.93
N ALA A 219 31.09 14.21 3.34
CA ALA A 219 31.73 12.90 3.32
C ALA A 219 32.00 12.44 4.77
N PRO A 220 32.08 11.12 5.03
CA PRO A 220 32.47 10.63 6.33
C PRO A 220 33.88 11.20 6.66
N GLY A 221 34.01 11.84 7.83
CA GLY A 221 35.32 12.25 8.32
C GLY A 221 36.20 11.01 8.58
N PRO A 222 37.56 11.18 8.62
CA PRO A 222 38.40 10.13 9.11
C PRO A 222 37.88 9.74 10.50
N ALA A 223 37.59 8.45 10.67
CA ALA A 223 37.07 7.91 11.92
C ALA A 223 38.03 8.36 13.06
N ASN A 224 37.54 9.26 13.90
CA ASN A 224 38.18 9.55 15.16
C ASN A 224 37.94 8.32 16.04
N GLN A 225 38.85 7.34 15.92
CA GLN A 225 38.73 5.97 16.44
C GLN A 225 38.59 5.89 17.96
N ALA A 226 38.71 7.02 18.67
CA ALA A 226 38.81 7.02 20.14
C ALA A 226 37.49 7.27 20.88
N THR A 227 36.39 7.74 20.23
CA THR A 227 35.19 8.16 20.96
C THR A 227 33.83 7.69 20.37
N ILE A 228 33.83 7.12 19.17
CA ILE A 228 32.62 6.59 18.56
C ILE A 228 32.71 5.06 18.64
N GLN A 229 31.71 4.44 19.28
CA GLN A 229 31.60 2.98 19.27
C GLN A 229 31.72 2.47 17.81
N PRO A 230 32.38 1.32 17.55
CA PRO A 230 32.63 0.79 16.20
C PRO A 230 31.38 0.68 15.31
N ASP A 231 30.20 0.70 15.91
CA ASP A 231 28.88 0.56 15.22
C ASP A 231 28.22 1.89 14.81
N ALA A 232 28.81 3.06 15.07
CA ALA A 232 28.21 4.35 14.70
C ALA A 232 27.99 4.50 13.18
N THR A 233 28.79 3.80 12.38
CA THR A 233 28.62 3.74 10.91
C THR A 233 27.42 2.91 10.47
N ARG A 234 26.81 2.16 11.39
CA ARG A 234 25.64 1.29 11.11
C ARG A 234 24.36 1.76 11.78
N CYS A 235 24.40 2.87 12.51
CA CYS A 235 23.24 3.39 13.24
C CYS A 235 21.99 3.55 12.36
N GLY A 236 20.98 2.75 12.61
CA GLY A 236 19.70 2.80 11.91
C GLY A 236 19.73 2.39 10.44
N SER A 237 20.80 1.75 9.98
CA SER A 237 20.96 1.33 8.59
C SER A 237 20.12 0.10 8.28
N ALA A 238 19.25 0.20 7.29
CA ALA A 238 18.56 -0.94 6.71
C ALA A 238 19.54 -1.85 5.94
N PRO A 239 19.22 -3.15 5.79
CA PRO A 239 19.89 -4.00 4.82
C PRO A 239 19.84 -3.40 3.41
N ALA A 240 20.81 -3.74 2.58
CA ALA A 240 20.77 -3.38 1.17
C ALA A 240 19.47 -3.92 0.51
N PRO A 241 18.94 -3.23 -0.52
CA PRO A 241 17.76 -3.70 -1.22
C PRO A 241 17.93 -5.15 -1.66
N VAL A 242 16.99 -6.00 -1.25
CA VAL A 242 16.95 -7.38 -1.74
C VAL A 242 16.39 -7.34 -3.14
N THR A 243 17.23 -7.68 -4.13
CA THR A 243 16.73 -7.95 -5.48
C THR A 243 15.84 -9.17 -5.38
N SER A 244 14.54 -9.00 -5.63
CA SER A 244 13.60 -10.13 -5.65
C SER A 244 14.07 -11.13 -6.71
N THR A 245 14.66 -12.23 -6.29
CA THR A 245 15.14 -13.31 -7.18
C THR A 245 14.00 -14.20 -7.68
N PHE A 246 12.76 -13.88 -7.32
CA PHE A 246 11.61 -14.63 -7.82
C PHE A 246 11.25 -14.13 -9.21
N ALA A 247 11.68 -14.89 -10.22
CA ALA A 247 11.22 -14.69 -11.59
C ALA A 247 9.68 -14.77 -11.61
N ALA A 248 9.04 -13.73 -12.15
CA ALA A 248 7.62 -13.78 -12.39
C ALA A 248 7.34 -14.82 -13.48
N GLY A 249 6.58 -15.80 -13.12
CA GLY A 249 5.58 -16.53 -13.82
C GLY A 249 5.77 -17.10 -15.23
N SER A 250 6.97 -17.47 -15.69
CA SER A 250 7.08 -18.19 -16.97
C SER A 250 7.64 -19.63 -16.86
N SER A 251 8.00 -20.06 -15.65
CA SER A 251 8.51 -21.42 -15.45
C SER A 251 7.39 -22.40 -15.15
N PRO A 252 7.43 -23.63 -15.66
CA PRO A 252 6.50 -24.71 -15.25
C PRO A 252 6.59 -24.91 -13.74
N ALA A 253 5.48 -25.41 -13.15
CA ALA A 253 5.43 -25.70 -11.72
C ALA A 253 6.63 -26.59 -11.31
N PRO A 254 7.37 -26.24 -10.22
CA PRO A 254 8.55 -26.98 -9.82
C PRO A 254 8.27 -28.47 -9.56
N THR A 255 9.18 -29.33 -9.96
CA THR A 255 9.09 -30.79 -9.74
C THR A 255 9.57 -31.20 -8.35
N ASP A 256 10.46 -30.41 -7.72
CA ASP A 256 10.87 -30.62 -6.33
C ASP A 256 9.74 -30.29 -5.35
N LEU A 257 9.53 -31.13 -4.34
CA LEU A 257 8.41 -31.03 -3.40
C LEU A 257 8.39 -29.72 -2.62
N ALA A 258 9.54 -29.27 -2.10
CA ALA A 258 9.63 -28.03 -1.34
C ALA A 258 9.50 -26.80 -2.27
N ALA A 259 10.07 -26.84 -3.46
CA ALA A 259 9.93 -25.79 -4.46
C ALA A 259 8.47 -25.66 -4.95
N ARG A 260 7.77 -26.81 -5.16
CA ARG A 260 6.32 -26.82 -5.41
C ARG A 260 5.56 -26.19 -4.24
N GLY A 261 5.91 -26.54 -3.00
CA GLY A 261 5.31 -25.97 -1.80
C GLY A 261 5.51 -24.46 -1.69
N ALA A 262 6.70 -23.96 -2.04
CA ALA A 262 6.99 -22.53 -2.09
C ALA A 262 6.08 -21.79 -3.10
N TYR A 263 5.89 -22.36 -4.28
CA TYR A 263 4.96 -21.85 -5.28
C TYR A 263 3.52 -21.81 -4.74
N LEU A 264 3.05 -22.91 -4.18
CA LEU A 264 1.69 -23.02 -3.62
C LEU A 264 1.48 -22.06 -2.45
N ALA A 265 2.49 -21.84 -1.60
CA ALA A 265 2.43 -20.86 -0.51
C ALA A 265 2.29 -19.41 -1.03
N ARG A 266 2.85 -19.11 -2.22
CA ARG A 266 2.61 -17.84 -2.94
C ARG A 266 1.18 -17.77 -3.45
N VAL A 267 0.68 -18.81 -4.12
CA VAL A 267 -0.71 -18.89 -4.61
C VAL A 267 -1.69 -18.62 -3.48
N GLY A 268 -1.50 -19.28 -2.33
CA GLY A 268 -2.35 -19.14 -1.14
C GLY A 268 -2.11 -17.87 -0.32
N ASN A 269 -1.16 -17.01 -0.72
CA ASN A 269 -0.78 -15.81 0.03
C ASN A 269 -0.51 -16.04 1.53
N CYS A 270 0.12 -17.18 1.86
CA CYS A 270 0.36 -17.56 3.25
C CYS A 270 1.19 -16.52 4.01
N LEU A 271 2.21 -15.97 3.32
CA LEU A 271 3.08 -14.90 3.84
C LEU A 271 2.28 -13.68 4.28
N GLY A 272 1.30 -13.24 3.48
CA GLY A 272 0.51 -12.04 3.72
C GLY A 272 -0.28 -12.08 5.03
N CYS A 273 -0.74 -13.27 5.45
CA CYS A 273 -1.41 -13.44 6.74
C CYS A 273 -0.43 -13.82 7.86
N HIS A 274 0.52 -14.71 7.61
CA HIS A 274 1.41 -15.26 8.65
C HIS A 274 2.69 -14.46 8.88
N THR A 275 2.69 -13.16 8.50
CA THR A 275 3.78 -12.23 8.79
C THR A 275 3.18 -10.93 9.30
N THR A 276 3.57 -10.51 10.49
CA THR A 276 3.21 -9.18 11.00
C THR A 276 4.07 -8.11 10.35
N THR A 277 3.59 -6.87 10.28
CA THR A 277 4.33 -5.75 9.70
C THR A 277 5.70 -5.61 10.37
N GLY A 278 6.78 -5.69 9.59
CA GLY A 278 8.17 -5.64 10.08
C GLY A 278 8.62 -6.87 10.86
N GLY A 279 7.82 -7.93 10.95
CA GLY A 279 8.16 -9.18 11.60
C GLY A 279 8.89 -10.17 10.70
N ALA A 280 9.40 -11.23 11.29
CA ALA A 280 10.02 -12.32 10.54
C ALA A 280 8.96 -13.05 9.70
N HIS A 281 9.34 -13.42 8.48
CA HIS A 281 8.46 -14.11 7.54
C HIS A 281 7.93 -15.41 8.13
N TYR A 282 6.64 -15.64 8.01
CA TYR A 282 5.90 -16.80 8.51
C TYR A 282 5.90 -16.98 10.04
N ALA A 283 6.43 -16.03 10.83
CA ALA A 283 6.44 -16.12 12.29
C ALA A 283 5.08 -15.82 12.95
N GLY A 284 4.06 -15.47 12.18
CA GLY A 284 2.71 -15.20 12.68
C GLY A 284 2.57 -13.87 13.44
N GLY A 285 1.59 -13.80 14.32
CA GLY A 285 1.35 -12.63 15.18
C GLY A 285 0.53 -11.50 14.52
N ARG A 286 0.14 -11.62 13.26
CA ARG A 286 -0.72 -10.64 12.59
C ARG A 286 -2.15 -10.78 13.09
N GLY A 287 -2.73 -9.68 13.58
CA GLY A 287 -4.14 -9.61 13.94
C GLY A 287 -5.03 -9.53 12.70
N ILE A 288 -6.00 -10.42 12.61
CA ILE A 288 -7.08 -10.40 11.61
C ILE A 288 -8.34 -9.92 12.32
N GLU A 289 -8.72 -8.70 12.05
CA GLU A 289 -9.94 -8.10 12.61
C GLU A 289 -11.18 -8.77 12.03
N THR A 290 -12.11 -9.13 12.90
CA THR A 290 -13.41 -9.71 12.55
C THR A 290 -14.53 -9.00 13.31
N PRO A 291 -15.79 -9.11 12.88
CA PRO A 291 -16.92 -8.60 13.67
C PRO A 291 -17.05 -9.21 15.08
N PHE A 292 -16.30 -10.28 15.36
CA PHE A 292 -16.34 -11.02 16.62
C PHE A 292 -15.15 -10.73 17.54
N GLY A 293 -14.17 -9.96 17.08
CA GLY A 293 -12.89 -9.65 17.71
C GLY A 293 -11.72 -10.07 16.85
N THR A 294 -10.50 -10.04 17.37
CA THR A 294 -9.27 -10.27 16.62
C THR A 294 -8.80 -11.72 16.71
N VAL A 295 -8.52 -12.33 15.57
CA VAL A 295 -7.86 -13.64 15.43
C VAL A 295 -6.40 -13.40 15.07
N PHE A 296 -5.45 -13.86 15.90
CA PHE A 296 -4.02 -13.74 15.60
C PHE A 296 -3.52 -14.95 14.80
N THR A 297 -2.72 -14.68 13.79
CA THR A 297 -2.15 -15.73 12.93
C THR A 297 -1.04 -16.47 13.65
N SER A 298 -0.94 -17.77 13.43
CA SER A 298 0.04 -18.66 14.07
C SER A 298 1.41 -18.60 13.39
N ASN A 299 2.44 -18.95 14.15
CA ASN A 299 3.81 -19.18 13.67
C ASN A 299 3.86 -20.45 12.82
N LEU A 300 4.24 -20.33 11.55
CA LEU A 300 4.39 -21.41 10.58
C LEU A 300 5.87 -21.79 10.34
N THR A 301 6.81 -21.22 11.08
CA THR A 301 8.24 -21.54 10.94
C THR A 301 8.56 -22.92 11.50
N ALA A 302 9.78 -23.43 11.23
CA ALA A 302 10.24 -24.72 11.72
C ALA A 302 10.57 -24.75 13.23
N ASP A 303 10.20 -23.73 13.99
CA ASP A 303 10.34 -23.75 15.46
C ASP A 303 9.50 -24.86 16.07
N ARG A 304 10.10 -25.66 16.97
CA ARG A 304 9.45 -26.86 17.53
C ARG A 304 8.42 -26.55 18.60
N ASP A 305 8.61 -25.43 19.32
CA ASP A 305 7.80 -25.08 20.49
C ASP A 305 6.62 -24.16 20.10
N SER A 306 6.88 -23.17 19.27
CA SER A 306 5.90 -22.13 18.93
C SER A 306 5.40 -22.20 17.47
N GLY A 307 6.14 -22.92 16.59
CA GLY A 307 5.82 -23.09 15.17
C GLY A 307 5.28 -24.47 14.83
N ILE A 308 5.47 -24.89 13.59
CA ILE A 308 5.05 -26.21 13.10
C ILE A 308 6.21 -27.22 13.06
N GLY A 309 7.35 -26.91 13.70
CA GLY A 309 8.54 -27.75 13.69
C GLY A 309 8.31 -29.18 14.22
N ALA A 310 7.42 -29.35 15.20
CA ALA A 310 7.06 -30.63 15.78
C ALA A 310 5.81 -31.29 15.17
N TRP A 311 5.23 -30.70 14.09
CA TRP A 311 4.06 -31.24 13.41
C TRP A 311 4.47 -32.34 12.41
N SER A 312 3.57 -33.30 12.19
CA SER A 312 3.62 -34.23 11.08
C SER A 312 2.86 -33.70 9.85
N SER A 313 3.08 -34.31 8.69
CA SER A 313 2.29 -33.96 7.49
C SER A 313 0.79 -34.26 7.68
N GLN A 314 0.45 -35.21 8.53
CA GLN A 314 -0.94 -35.52 8.87
C GLN A 314 -1.57 -34.44 9.75
N ASP A 315 -0.83 -33.90 10.73
CA ASP A 315 -1.32 -32.76 11.56
C ASP A 315 -1.57 -31.55 10.67
N PHE A 316 -0.67 -31.27 9.73
CA PHE A 316 -0.82 -30.16 8.78
C PHE A 316 -2.00 -30.35 7.83
N TRP A 317 -2.16 -31.58 7.30
CA TRP A 317 -3.32 -31.94 6.49
C TRP A 317 -4.65 -31.71 7.23
N GLN A 318 -4.75 -32.18 8.47
CA GLN A 318 -5.95 -31.95 9.30
C GLN A 318 -6.22 -30.46 9.54
N ALA A 319 -5.17 -29.65 9.73
CA ALA A 319 -5.35 -28.22 9.88
C ALA A 319 -5.91 -27.58 8.61
N MET A 320 -5.36 -27.93 7.45
CA MET A 320 -5.78 -27.38 6.15
C MET A 320 -7.16 -27.91 5.73
N HIS A 321 -7.38 -29.21 5.83
CA HIS A 321 -8.55 -29.88 5.27
C HIS A 321 -9.74 -29.90 6.22
N GLU A 322 -9.47 -30.09 7.52
CA GLU A 322 -10.52 -30.21 8.53
C GLU A 322 -10.61 -29.01 9.48
N GLY A 323 -9.68 -28.06 9.43
CA GLY A 323 -9.63 -26.94 10.38
C GLY A 323 -9.41 -27.42 11.83
N ARG A 324 -8.57 -28.43 12.04
CA ARG A 324 -8.17 -28.96 13.34
C ARG A 324 -6.69 -28.79 13.57
N SER A 325 -6.30 -28.20 14.68
CA SER A 325 -4.89 -28.09 15.08
C SER A 325 -4.34 -29.44 15.55
N LYS A 326 -3.01 -29.57 15.67
CA LYS A 326 -2.34 -30.77 16.18
C LYS A 326 -2.89 -31.25 17.53
N ASP A 327 -3.27 -30.34 18.41
CA ASP A 327 -3.89 -30.62 19.72
C ASP A 327 -5.41 -30.85 19.63
N GLN A 328 -5.93 -31.05 18.43
CA GLN A 328 -7.34 -31.29 18.11
C GLN A 328 -8.28 -30.11 18.38
N ARG A 329 -7.77 -28.95 18.75
CA ARG A 329 -8.60 -27.74 18.82
C ARG A 329 -9.14 -27.38 17.43
N LEU A 330 -10.39 -26.89 17.42
CA LEU A 330 -10.99 -26.36 16.22
C LEU A 330 -10.38 -24.97 15.89
N LEU A 331 -10.06 -24.77 14.63
CA LEU A 331 -9.52 -23.49 14.13
C LEU A 331 -10.64 -22.55 13.73
N TYR A 332 -10.43 -21.24 13.93
CA TYR A 332 -11.39 -20.23 13.53
C TYR A 332 -11.39 -20.04 12.01
N PRO A 333 -12.56 -19.83 11.37
CA PRO A 333 -12.69 -19.71 9.92
C PRO A 333 -12.17 -18.38 9.34
N ALA A 334 -11.48 -17.54 10.14
CA ALA A 334 -10.58 -16.51 9.66
C ALA A 334 -9.35 -17.13 8.97
N PHE A 335 -8.93 -18.31 9.39
CA PHE A 335 -8.12 -19.24 8.60
C PHE A 335 -9.05 -19.92 7.59
N PRO A 336 -8.85 -19.74 6.27
CA PRO A 336 -9.84 -20.11 5.26
C PRO A 336 -9.85 -21.63 4.95
N TYR A 337 -9.82 -22.48 6.00
CA TYR A 337 -9.95 -23.95 5.84
C TYR A 337 -11.24 -24.36 5.11
N PRO A 338 -12.36 -23.59 5.13
CA PRO A 338 -13.50 -23.93 4.28
C PRO A 338 -13.18 -23.89 2.77
N SER A 339 -12.16 -23.16 2.36
CA SER A 339 -11.62 -23.22 0.99
C SER A 339 -10.50 -24.26 0.87
N PHE A 340 -9.61 -24.33 1.85
CA PHE A 340 -8.47 -25.25 1.81
C PHE A 340 -8.85 -26.74 1.91
N THR A 341 -10.08 -27.06 2.36
CA THR A 341 -10.61 -28.42 2.31
C THR A 341 -10.64 -29.01 0.89
N HIS A 342 -10.57 -28.17 -0.15
CA HIS A 342 -10.51 -28.60 -1.56
C HIS A 342 -9.08 -28.93 -2.04
N LEU A 343 -8.05 -28.71 -1.22
CA LEU A 343 -6.67 -29.05 -1.58
C LEU A 343 -6.47 -30.55 -1.67
N SER A 344 -5.64 -30.96 -2.66
CA SER A 344 -5.17 -32.34 -2.73
C SER A 344 -4.17 -32.66 -1.61
N ARG A 345 -4.09 -33.91 -1.22
CA ARG A 345 -3.09 -34.36 -0.24
C ARG A 345 -1.67 -34.03 -0.72
N ALA A 346 -1.37 -34.25 -1.99
CA ALA A 346 -0.05 -33.95 -2.57
C ALA A 346 0.34 -32.45 -2.46
N ASP A 347 -0.61 -31.54 -2.66
CA ASP A 347 -0.34 -30.10 -2.53
C ASP A 347 -0.19 -29.68 -1.06
N SER A 348 -0.94 -30.30 -0.14
CA SER A 348 -0.75 -30.09 1.30
C SER A 348 0.62 -30.58 1.77
N ASP A 349 1.06 -31.76 1.32
CA ASP A 349 2.38 -32.31 1.67
C ASP A 349 3.52 -31.43 1.09
N ALA A 350 3.36 -30.89 -0.12
CA ALA A 350 4.30 -29.95 -0.71
C ALA A 350 4.39 -28.63 0.10
N LEU A 351 3.25 -28.06 0.47
CA LEU A 351 3.21 -26.88 1.34
C LEU A 351 3.92 -27.12 2.66
N PHE A 352 3.66 -28.26 3.30
CA PHE A 352 4.29 -28.62 4.56
C PHE A 352 5.80 -28.80 4.41
N ALA A 353 6.25 -29.47 3.34
CA ALA A 353 7.68 -29.63 3.04
C ALA A 353 8.38 -28.26 2.90
N PHE A 354 7.78 -27.32 2.20
CA PHE A 354 8.31 -25.96 2.08
C PHE A 354 8.36 -25.24 3.44
N LEU A 355 7.27 -25.24 4.20
CA LEU A 355 7.20 -24.54 5.49
C LEU A 355 8.22 -25.09 6.50
N LYS A 356 8.59 -26.37 6.41
CA LYS A 356 9.66 -26.98 7.20
C LYS A 356 11.06 -26.46 6.83
N THR A 357 11.25 -25.84 5.66
CA THR A 357 12.52 -25.21 5.27
C THR A 357 12.66 -23.77 5.83
N ILE A 358 11.57 -23.17 6.31
CA ILE A 358 11.61 -21.81 6.86
C ILE A 358 12.43 -21.81 8.17
N PRO A 359 13.45 -20.93 8.29
CA PRO A 359 14.25 -20.86 9.51
C PRO A 359 13.39 -20.71 10.76
N ALA A 360 13.71 -21.46 11.80
CA ALA A 360 12.98 -21.44 13.06
C ALA A 360 13.03 -20.05 13.71
N VAL A 361 11.86 -19.51 14.05
CA VAL A 361 11.73 -18.24 14.78
C VAL A 361 10.95 -18.52 16.07
N LYS A 362 11.61 -18.33 17.21
CA LYS A 362 10.98 -18.52 18.52
C LYS A 362 10.07 -17.34 18.83
N GLN A 363 8.81 -17.43 18.41
CA GLN A 363 7.77 -16.44 18.65
C GLN A 363 6.50 -17.15 19.11
N ALA A 364 6.12 -16.88 20.35
CA ALA A 364 4.90 -17.47 20.93
C ALA A 364 3.66 -16.99 20.18
N ASN A 365 2.71 -17.91 19.95
CA ASN A 365 1.42 -17.58 19.36
C ASN A 365 0.59 -16.76 20.35
N GLN A 366 0.04 -15.64 19.84
CA GLN A 366 -0.82 -14.76 20.64
C GLN A 366 -2.22 -15.39 20.80
N PRO A 367 -2.83 -15.35 22.00
CA PRO A 367 -4.21 -15.77 22.18
C PRO A 367 -5.15 -14.81 21.44
N HIS A 368 -6.23 -15.37 20.85
CA HIS A 368 -7.24 -14.59 20.17
C HIS A 368 -8.03 -13.73 21.15
N THR A 369 -8.39 -12.50 20.76
CA THR A 369 -9.20 -11.56 21.57
C THR A 369 -10.64 -11.53 21.08
N LEU A 370 -11.30 -12.68 21.06
CA LEU A 370 -12.70 -12.82 20.63
C LEU A 370 -13.67 -12.59 21.79
N ARG A 371 -14.82 -11.98 21.48
CA ARG A 371 -15.92 -11.77 22.43
C ARG A 371 -16.62 -13.07 22.81
N TRP A 372 -17.16 -13.18 24.01
CA TRP A 372 -18.03 -14.29 24.39
C TRP A 372 -19.35 -14.20 23.56
N PRO A 373 -19.92 -15.33 23.09
CA PRO A 373 -19.48 -16.73 23.25
C PRO A 373 -18.46 -17.18 22.18
N TYR A 374 -18.13 -16.36 21.18
CA TYR A 374 -17.32 -16.71 20.01
C TYR A 374 -15.92 -17.23 20.32
N ARG A 375 -15.37 -16.90 21.49
CA ARG A 375 -14.06 -17.39 21.95
C ARG A 375 -14.06 -18.86 22.39
N THR A 376 -15.23 -19.53 22.45
CA THR A 376 -15.36 -20.89 22.97
C THR A 376 -15.29 -21.94 21.87
N GLN A 377 -14.69 -23.10 22.18
CA GLN A 377 -14.66 -24.24 21.25
C GLN A 377 -16.06 -24.79 20.98
N ALA A 378 -16.99 -24.70 21.94
CA ALA A 378 -18.37 -25.13 21.77
C ALA A 378 -19.11 -24.29 20.72
N ALA A 379 -19.00 -22.94 20.78
CA ALA A 379 -19.60 -22.07 19.77
C ALA A 379 -19.01 -22.35 18.36
N LEU A 380 -17.70 -22.61 18.29
CA LEU A 380 -17.04 -22.95 17.05
C LEU A 380 -17.48 -24.31 16.51
N ALA A 381 -17.70 -25.31 17.38
CA ALA A 381 -18.24 -26.62 16.99
C ALA A 381 -19.66 -26.49 16.39
N VAL A 382 -20.52 -25.67 17.01
CA VAL A 382 -21.86 -25.38 16.45
C VAL A 382 -21.76 -24.68 15.10
N TRP A 383 -20.89 -23.66 14.97
CA TRP A 383 -20.70 -22.97 13.71
C TRP A 383 -20.27 -23.94 12.59
N ARG A 384 -19.30 -24.85 12.90
CA ARG A 384 -18.82 -25.86 11.96
C ARG A 384 -19.93 -26.81 11.54
N ALA A 385 -20.72 -27.29 12.47
CA ALA A 385 -21.84 -28.20 12.18
C ALA A 385 -22.88 -27.57 11.23
N LEU A 386 -23.04 -26.23 11.29
CA LEU A 386 -24.01 -25.50 10.45
C LEU A 386 -23.45 -25.08 9.09
N TYR A 387 -22.14 -24.84 8.98
CA TYR A 387 -21.59 -24.10 7.82
C TYR A 387 -20.35 -24.75 7.21
N PHE A 388 -19.86 -25.86 7.71
CA PHE A 388 -18.68 -26.50 7.19
C PHE A 388 -18.86 -28.00 6.97
N THR A 389 -18.64 -28.45 5.75
CA THR A 389 -18.55 -29.86 5.40
C THR A 389 -17.14 -30.12 4.84
N PRO A 390 -16.32 -30.98 5.48
CA PRO A 390 -15.03 -31.38 4.92
C PRO A 390 -15.21 -32.15 3.61
N GLY A 391 -14.35 -31.91 2.67
CA GLY A 391 -14.32 -32.66 1.41
C GLY A 391 -13.90 -31.81 0.23
N ALA A 392 -13.37 -32.45 -0.79
CA ALA A 392 -13.09 -31.81 -2.05
C ALA A 392 -14.40 -31.77 -2.87
N GLU A 393 -14.88 -30.58 -3.21
CA GLU A 393 -15.83 -30.48 -4.33
C GLU A 393 -15.12 -30.97 -5.59
N THR A 394 -15.67 -32.00 -6.20
CA THR A 394 -15.23 -32.38 -7.54
C THR A 394 -15.78 -31.32 -8.49
N PRO A 395 -14.90 -30.55 -9.18
CA PRO A 395 -15.38 -29.63 -10.20
C PRO A 395 -16.29 -30.36 -11.16
N GLY A 396 -17.42 -29.72 -11.56
CA GLY A 396 -18.40 -30.34 -12.45
C GLY A 396 -17.76 -31.00 -13.66
N THR A 397 -18.30 -32.14 -14.07
CA THR A 397 -17.81 -32.98 -15.19
C THR A 397 -17.78 -32.23 -16.52
N ASP A 398 -18.49 -31.11 -16.63
CA ASP A 398 -18.68 -30.33 -17.85
C ASP A 398 -17.58 -29.27 -18.08
N LEU A 399 -16.59 -29.16 -17.17
CA LEU A 399 -15.48 -28.21 -17.31
C LEU A 399 -14.33 -28.81 -18.13
N THR A 400 -13.69 -27.95 -18.95
CA THR A 400 -12.40 -28.29 -19.60
C THR A 400 -11.32 -28.50 -18.53
N ASP A 401 -10.21 -29.17 -18.86
CA ASP A 401 -9.10 -29.39 -17.93
C ASP A 401 -8.54 -28.07 -17.39
N ALA A 402 -8.38 -27.08 -18.24
CA ALA A 402 -7.97 -25.73 -17.83
C ALA A 402 -8.98 -25.11 -16.85
N ALA A 403 -10.27 -25.20 -17.12
CA ALA A 403 -11.30 -24.65 -16.22
C ALA A 403 -11.36 -25.43 -14.89
N ARG A 404 -11.15 -26.76 -14.88
CA ARG A 404 -11.03 -27.55 -13.64
C ARG A 404 -9.83 -27.12 -12.80
N ARG A 405 -8.66 -26.91 -13.43
CA ARG A 405 -7.48 -26.35 -12.75
C ARG A 405 -7.75 -24.97 -12.18
N GLY A 406 -8.42 -24.11 -12.97
CA GLY A 406 -8.83 -22.78 -12.53
C GLY A 406 -9.79 -22.81 -11.33
N ALA A 407 -10.80 -23.69 -11.36
CA ALA A 407 -11.72 -23.91 -10.25
C ALA A 407 -10.98 -24.33 -8.96
N TYR A 408 -10.07 -25.29 -9.08
CA TYR A 408 -9.22 -25.74 -7.98
C TYR A 408 -8.43 -24.59 -7.33
N LEU A 409 -7.86 -23.71 -8.15
CA LEU A 409 -7.09 -22.57 -7.66
C LEU A 409 -7.99 -21.48 -7.06
N VAL A 410 -9.08 -21.11 -7.72
CA VAL A 410 -9.98 -20.02 -7.29
C VAL A 410 -10.74 -20.40 -6.01
N ASN A 411 -11.30 -21.60 -5.95
CA ASN A 411 -12.15 -22.01 -4.82
C ASN A 411 -11.33 -22.62 -3.66
N GLY A 412 -10.19 -23.24 -3.99
CA GLY A 412 -9.26 -23.83 -3.02
C GLY A 412 -8.21 -22.85 -2.54
N LEU A 413 -6.98 -23.01 -3.02
CA LEU A 413 -5.80 -22.34 -2.46
C LEU A 413 -5.83 -20.82 -2.62
N GLY A 414 -6.34 -20.30 -3.73
CA GLY A 414 -6.51 -18.85 -3.95
C GLY A 414 -7.65 -18.23 -3.13
N HIS A 415 -8.55 -19.04 -2.58
CA HIS A 415 -9.65 -18.68 -1.69
C HIS A 415 -10.38 -17.35 -2.04
N CYS A 416 -10.56 -17.07 -3.34
CA CYS A 416 -11.13 -15.81 -3.83
C CYS A 416 -12.50 -15.50 -3.22
N GLY A 417 -13.33 -16.54 -2.98
CA GLY A 417 -14.61 -16.45 -2.31
C GLY A 417 -14.55 -15.87 -0.89
N THR A 418 -13.40 -15.93 -0.22
CA THR A 418 -13.24 -15.36 1.13
C THR A 418 -13.53 -13.86 1.18
N CYS A 419 -13.18 -13.12 0.12
CA CYS A 419 -13.45 -11.70 -0.02
C CYS A 419 -14.64 -11.42 -0.95
N HIS A 420 -14.75 -12.18 -2.06
CA HIS A 420 -15.71 -11.89 -3.13
C HIS A 420 -17.09 -12.54 -2.93
N THR A 421 -17.34 -13.27 -1.81
CA THR A 421 -18.63 -13.87 -1.48
C THR A 421 -19.24 -13.21 -0.24
N PRO A 422 -20.50 -12.77 -0.27
CA PRO A 422 -21.16 -12.21 0.90
C PRO A 422 -21.23 -13.19 2.07
N ARG A 423 -21.12 -12.66 3.29
CA ARG A 423 -21.22 -13.44 4.53
C ARG A 423 -22.55 -13.20 5.22
N ASN A 424 -23.00 -14.17 6.00
CA ASN A 424 -24.14 -14.01 6.90
C ASN A 424 -23.70 -13.34 8.24
N ALA A 425 -24.66 -13.10 9.12
CA ALA A 425 -24.40 -12.49 10.43
C ALA A 425 -23.44 -13.29 11.34
N LEU A 426 -23.27 -14.58 11.10
CA LEU A 426 -22.34 -15.45 11.82
C LEU A 426 -20.99 -15.63 11.09
N GLY A 427 -20.75 -14.82 10.06
CA GLY A 427 -19.47 -14.78 9.33
C GLY A 427 -19.27 -15.92 8.31
N ALA A 428 -20.27 -16.77 8.10
CA ALA A 428 -20.19 -17.83 7.11
C ALA A 428 -20.49 -17.31 5.69
N SER A 429 -19.75 -17.80 4.71
CA SER A 429 -20.03 -17.50 3.29
C SER A 429 -21.42 -17.98 2.88
N ARG A 430 -22.07 -17.27 1.97
CA ARG A 430 -23.38 -17.64 1.38
C ARG A 430 -23.14 -18.35 0.04
N PRO A 431 -23.26 -19.68 -0.08
CA PRO A 431 -22.94 -20.40 -1.31
C PRO A 431 -23.79 -19.95 -2.51
N SER A 432 -25.07 -19.63 -2.31
CA SER A 432 -25.96 -19.09 -3.36
C SER A 432 -25.51 -17.75 -3.94
N LEU A 433 -24.63 -17.02 -3.25
CA LEU A 433 -24.10 -15.71 -3.66
C LEU A 433 -22.59 -15.77 -3.91
N GLU A 434 -22.07 -16.96 -4.23
CA GLU A 434 -20.64 -17.14 -4.45
C GLU A 434 -20.10 -16.20 -5.52
N LEU A 435 -18.98 -15.52 -5.23
CA LEU A 435 -18.30 -14.54 -6.08
C LEU A 435 -19.18 -13.36 -6.55
N GLN A 436 -20.29 -13.08 -5.88
CA GLN A 436 -21.19 -11.97 -6.24
C GLN A 436 -20.86 -10.63 -5.56
N GLY A 437 -19.67 -10.50 -5.02
CA GLY A 437 -19.18 -9.28 -4.38
C GLY A 437 -19.63 -9.14 -2.93
N ALA A 438 -18.77 -8.57 -2.09
CA ALA A 438 -19.04 -8.38 -0.68
C ALA A 438 -18.35 -7.16 -0.10
N MET A 439 -18.97 -6.55 0.90
CA MET A 439 -18.34 -5.52 1.71
C MET A 439 -17.42 -6.18 2.75
N MET A 440 -16.14 -5.85 2.70
CA MET A 440 -15.14 -6.21 3.72
C MET A 440 -15.22 -5.21 4.86
N THR A 441 -16.16 -5.40 5.78
CA THR A 441 -16.57 -4.42 6.79
C THR A 441 -15.42 -3.90 7.64
N MET A 442 -14.50 -4.78 8.05
CA MET A 442 -13.36 -4.40 8.90
C MET A 442 -12.26 -3.65 8.14
N GLN A 443 -12.19 -3.78 6.83
CA GLN A 443 -11.21 -3.09 5.98
C GLN A 443 -11.83 -1.93 5.20
N ARG A 444 -13.16 -1.81 5.23
CA ARG A 444 -13.94 -0.79 4.52
C ARG A 444 -13.70 -0.72 3.02
N TRP A 445 -13.37 -1.86 2.42
CA TRP A 445 -13.28 -2.04 0.98
C TRP A 445 -14.41 -2.92 0.48
N TYR A 446 -14.85 -2.67 -0.72
CA TYR A 446 -15.80 -3.53 -1.41
C TYR A 446 -15.04 -4.47 -2.34
N ALA A 447 -15.11 -5.78 -2.12
CA ALA A 447 -14.65 -6.79 -3.07
C ALA A 447 -15.73 -6.93 -4.16
N PRO A 448 -15.47 -6.48 -5.40
CA PRO A 448 -16.51 -6.45 -6.44
C PRO A 448 -16.99 -7.84 -6.81
N SER A 449 -18.21 -7.93 -7.32
CA SER A 449 -18.69 -9.15 -7.95
C SER A 449 -17.77 -9.52 -9.11
N LEU A 450 -17.27 -10.75 -9.13
CA LEU A 450 -16.50 -11.28 -10.26
C LEU A 450 -17.44 -11.78 -11.40
N ARG A 451 -18.75 -11.74 -11.18
CA ARG A 451 -19.80 -12.21 -12.10
C ARG A 451 -20.56 -11.08 -12.77
N ALA A 452 -20.85 -10.00 -12.04
CA ALA A 452 -21.61 -8.86 -12.55
C ALA A 452 -20.79 -8.01 -13.51
N LYS A 453 -21.23 -7.85 -14.76
CA LYS A 453 -20.51 -7.11 -15.81
C LYS A 453 -20.20 -5.65 -15.46
N ARG A 454 -21.04 -5.00 -14.65
CA ARG A 454 -20.86 -3.60 -14.23
C ARG A 454 -19.93 -3.42 -13.02
N GLU A 455 -19.41 -4.50 -12.47
CA GLU A 455 -18.48 -4.49 -11.34
C GLU A 455 -17.11 -5.06 -11.76
N GLY A 456 -16.57 -6.00 -11.02
CA GLY A 456 -15.37 -6.74 -11.36
C GLY A 456 -15.61 -7.95 -12.27
N GLY A 457 -16.85 -8.12 -12.77
CA GLY A 457 -17.23 -9.24 -13.62
C GLY A 457 -16.39 -9.32 -14.89
N VAL A 458 -15.70 -10.44 -15.03
CA VAL A 458 -14.72 -10.67 -16.11
C VAL A 458 -15.35 -11.33 -17.34
N GLY A 459 -16.66 -11.49 -17.38
CA GLY A 459 -17.35 -12.18 -18.49
C GLY A 459 -17.26 -11.47 -19.84
N ASP A 460 -16.99 -10.16 -19.86
CA ASP A 460 -16.77 -9.34 -21.05
C ASP A 460 -15.29 -9.02 -21.32
N TRP A 461 -14.37 -9.61 -20.51
CA TRP A 461 -12.93 -9.50 -20.73
C TRP A 461 -12.44 -10.69 -21.55
N SER A 462 -11.31 -10.56 -22.26
CA SER A 462 -10.64 -11.75 -22.79
C SER A 462 -9.95 -12.54 -21.67
N VAL A 463 -9.63 -13.80 -21.93
CA VAL A 463 -8.85 -14.63 -20.97
C VAL A 463 -7.49 -13.99 -20.71
N GLU A 464 -6.88 -13.43 -21.74
CA GLU A 464 -5.58 -12.76 -21.70
C GLU A 464 -5.64 -11.46 -20.90
N GLU A 465 -6.74 -10.69 -21.02
CA GLU A 465 -6.94 -9.48 -20.20
C GLU A 465 -7.05 -9.83 -18.71
N VAL A 466 -7.83 -10.86 -18.36
CA VAL A 466 -7.94 -11.33 -16.97
C VAL A 466 -6.61 -11.85 -16.46
N SER A 467 -5.91 -12.67 -17.25
CA SER A 467 -4.58 -13.21 -16.89
C SER A 467 -3.58 -12.08 -16.64
N ARG A 468 -3.53 -11.09 -17.54
CA ARG A 468 -2.64 -9.92 -17.40
C ARG A 468 -2.99 -9.10 -16.16
N TRP A 469 -4.27 -8.90 -15.88
CA TRP A 469 -4.70 -8.17 -14.69
C TRP A 469 -4.32 -8.90 -13.39
N LEU A 470 -4.46 -10.22 -13.33
CA LEU A 470 -3.97 -11.04 -12.21
C LEU A 470 -2.45 -10.90 -12.02
N GLN A 471 -1.70 -10.73 -13.11
CA GLN A 471 -0.25 -10.57 -13.08
C GLN A 471 0.20 -9.18 -12.63
N THR A 472 -0.46 -8.14 -13.12
CA THR A 472 0.04 -6.76 -13.00
C THR A 472 -0.82 -5.88 -12.09
N GLY A 473 -2.08 -6.25 -11.85
CA GLY A 473 -3.07 -5.38 -11.20
C GLY A 473 -3.54 -4.22 -12.07
N VAL A 474 -3.19 -4.17 -13.36
CA VAL A 474 -3.50 -3.04 -14.26
C VAL A 474 -4.21 -3.52 -15.52
N SER A 475 -5.29 -2.84 -15.88
CA SER A 475 -6.00 -3.01 -17.16
C SER A 475 -6.57 -1.68 -17.63
N ALA A 476 -7.04 -1.63 -18.89
CA ALA A 476 -7.78 -0.48 -19.43
C ALA A 476 -9.11 -0.22 -18.69
N ARG A 477 -9.67 -1.22 -17.99
CA ARG A 477 -10.98 -1.16 -17.32
C ARG A 477 -10.90 -0.81 -15.84
N GLY A 478 -9.71 -0.89 -15.23
CA GLY A 478 -9.49 -0.59 -13.82
C GLY A 478 -8.16 -1.11 -13.32
N ILE A 479 -7.83 -0.70 -12.11
CA ILE A 479 -6.59 -1.07 -11.42
C ILE A 479 -6.90 -1.76 -10.09
N ALA A 480 -6.00 -2.65 -9.65
CA ALA A 480 -6.06 -3.23 -8.32
C ALA A 480 -5.62 -2.20 -7.28
N THR A 481 -6.50 -1.92 -6.33
CA THR A 481 -6.24 -1.00 -5.21
C THR A 481 -6.58 -1.68 -3.88
N GLY A 482 -6.14 -1.09 -2.77
CA GLY A 482 -6.41 -1.61 -1.43
C GLY A 482 -6.01 -3.07 -1.25
N PRO A 483 -6.85 -3.90 -0.61
CA PRO A 483 -6.52 -5.30 -0.34
C PRO A 483 -6.21 -6.13 -1.59
N MET A 484 -6.85 -5.84 -2.73
CA MET A 484 -6.56 -6.58 -3.97
C MET A 484 -5.17 -6.27 -4.52
N ALA A 485 -4.64 -5.06 -4.32
CA ALA A 485 -3.26 -4.74 -4.66
C ALA A 485 -2.27 -5.64 -3.88
N GLN A 486 -2.56 -5.94 -2.61
CA GLN A 486 -1.76 -6.86 -1.80
C GLN A 486 -1.83 -8.30 -2.31
N VAL A 487 -3.00 -8.74 -2.78
CA VAL A 487 -3.16 -10.07 -3.40
C VAL A 487 -2.30 -10.18 -4.65
N VAL A 488 -2.32 -9.16 -5.52
CA VAL A 488 -1.44 -9.15 -6.71
C VAL A 488 0.03 -9.14 -6.29
N LEU A 489 0.41 -8.26 -5.36
CA LEU A 489 1.80 -8.11 -4.92
C LEU A 489 2.38 -9.40 -4.31
N HIS A 490 1.63 -10.10 -3.48
CA HIS A 490 2.14 -11.24 -2.71
C HIS A 490 1.77 -12.60 -3.29
N SER A 491 0.83 -12.67 -4.23
CA SER A 491 0.29 -13.92 -4.76
C SER A 491 0.22 -13.94 -6.28
N THR A 492 -0.74 -13.29 -6.91
CA THR A 492 -1.12 -13.60 -8.29
C THR A 492 -0.07 -13.23 -9.34
N GLN A 493 0.83 -12.29 -9.07
CA GLN A 493 1.96 -12.01 -9.97
C GLN A 493 2.94 -13.18 -10.12
N TYR A 494 2.98 -14.09 -9.15
CA TYR A 494 3.89 -15.24 -9.12
C TYR A 494 3.30 -16.52 -9.73
N LEU A 495 2.02 -16.48 -10.14
CA LEU A 495 1.39 -17.61 -10.82
C LEU A 495 2.10 -17.90 -12.15
N THR A 496 2.19 -19.18 -12.50
CA THR A 496 2.58 -19.59 -13.84
C THR A 496 1.58 -19.08 -14.87
N ASP A 497 2.00 -18.95 -16.12
CA ASP A 497 1.10 -18.52 -17.20
C ASP A 497 -0.09 -19.47 -17.33
N ASP A 498 0.17 -20.79 -17.24
CA ASP A 498 -0.88 -21.82 -17.29
C ASP A 498 -1.89 -21.68 -16.17
N ASP A 499 -1.46 -21.48 -14.93
CA ASP A 499 -2.34 -21.32 -13.79
C ASP A 499 -3.15 -19.99 -13.85
N ARG A 500 -2.54 -18.89 -14.34
CA ARG A 500 -3.28 -17.65 -14.58
C ARG A 500 -4.34 -17.78 -15.67
N LEU A 501 -3.98 -18.43 -16.80
CA LEU A 501 -4.92 -18.72 -17.88
C LEU A 501 -6.03 -19.66 -17.43
N ALA A 502 -5.69 -20.67 -16.63
CA ALA A 502 -6.67 -21.58 -16.04
C ALA A 502 -7.67 -20.85 -15.14
N MET A 503 -7.18 -20.00 -14.23
CA MET A 503 -8.06 -19.16 -13.38
C MET A 503 -8.94 -18.23 -14.20
N ALA A 504 -8.36 -17.56 -15.20
CA ALA A 504 -9.10 -16.66 -16.10
C ALA A 504 -10.18 -17.43 -16.89
N THR A 505 -9.85 -18.62 -17.40
CA THR A 505 -10.78 -19.50 -18.11
C THR A 505 -11.96 -19.91 -17.21
N TYR A 506 -11.69 -20.34 -15.97
CA TYR A 506 -12.73 -20.67 -15.01
C TYR A 506 -13.66 -19.49 -14.68
N LEU A 507 -13.08 -18.35 -14.35
CA LEU A 507 -13.83 -17.15 -13.98
C LEU A 507 -14.74 -16.67 -15.13
N ARG A 508 -14.35 -16.89 -16.39
CA ARG A 508 -15.15 -16.56 -17.57
C ARG A 508 -16.19 -17.62 -17.93
N ALA A 509 -15.85 -18.91 -17.80
CA ALA A 509 -16.70 -20.03 -18.21
C ALA A 509 -17.93 -20.19 -17.30
N SER A 510 -17.88 -19.69 -16.07
CA SER A 510 -18.95 -19.84 -15.11
C SER A 510 -20.17 -19.01 -15.51
N GLN A 511 -21.08 -19.64 -16.27
CA GLN A 511 -22.45 -19.13 -16.50
C GLN A 511 -23.28 -19.28 -15.21
N TRP A 512 -22.99 -18.46 -14.24
CA TRP A 512 -23.69 -18.51 -12.97
C TRP A 512 -24.94 -17.64 -13.04
N PRO A 513 -26.08 -18.07 -12.49
CA PRO A 513 -27.23 -17.20 -12.39
C PRO A 513 -26.87 -15.97 -11.56
N ILE A 514 -27.07 -14.78 -12.10
CA ILE A 514 -26.93 -13.53 -11.39
C ILE A 514 -28.11 -13.43 -10.43
N ALA A 515 -27.91 -13.78 -9.16
CA ALA A 515 -28.97 -13.75 -8.15
C ALA A 515 -29.37 -12.33 -7.73
N ARG A 516 -28.64 -11.30 -8.18
CA ARG A 516 -28.92 -9.90 -7.87
C ARG A 516 -29.17 -9.15 -9.18
N PRO A 517 -30.34 -8.50 -9.35
CA PRO A 517 -30.53 -7.58 -10.47
C PRO A 517 -29.43 -6.51 -10.42
N GLU A 518 -28.78 -6.25 -11.54
CA GLU A 518 -27.88 -5.10 -11.64
C GLU A 518 -28.73 -3.86 -11.33
N ALA A 519 -28.40 -3.13 -10.27
CA ALA A 519 -29.07 -1.89 -9.93
C ALA A 519 -28.99 -0.96 -11.16
N GLY A 520 -30.13 -0.51 -11.66
CA GLY A 520 -30.21 0.37 -12.81
C GLY A 520 -29.36 1.62 -12.58
N ALA A 521 -28.78 2.17 -13.63
CA ALA A 521 -28.12 3.46 -13.59
C ALA A 521 -29.13 4.51 -13.14
N GLY A 522 -29.10 4.86 -11.86
CA GLY A 522 -29.91 5.94 -11.33
C GLY A 522 -29.35 7.26 -11.84
N THR A 523 -29.97 7.85 -12.82
CA THR A 523 -29.69 9.24 -13.22
C THR A 523 -30.43 10.16 -12.25
N THR A 524 -29.72 10.68 -11.24
CA THR A 524 -30.20 11.87 -10.53
C THR A 524 -29.36 13.04 -11.02
N ASP A 525 -29.99 13.86 -11.84
CA ASP A 525 -29.43 15.17 -12.19
C ASP A 525 -29.40 16.02 -10.92
N ARG A 526 -28.21 16.39 -10.45
CA ARG A 526 -28.04 17.29 -9.31
C ARG A 526 -28.18 18.76 -9.71
N GLY A 527 -28.59 19.06 -10.94
CA GLY A 527 -28.64 20.39 -11.49
C GLY A 527 -27.25 21.00 -11.79
N GLU A 528 -27.24 22.03 -12.60
CA GLU A 528 -26.01 22.71 -13.06
C GLU A 528 -25.04 23.15 -11.93
N PRO A 529 -25.50 23.74 -10.79
CA PRO A 529 -24.56 24.20 -9.75
C PRO A 529 -23.76 23.08 -9.09
N GLY A 530 -24.36 21.91 -8.85
CA GLY A 530 -23.66 20.78 -8.25
C GLY A 530 -22.65 20.15 -9.22
N ARG A 531 -22.94 20.18 -10.51
CA ARG A 531 -22.05 19.69 -11.57
C ARG A 531 -20.83 20.61 -11.73
N GLN A 532 -21.03 21.95 -11.72
CA GLN A 532 -19.95 22.90 -11.81
C GLN A 532 -19.00 22.80 -10.63
N ALA A 533 -19.51 22.74 -9.39
CA ALA A 533 -18.66 22.56 -8.20
C ALA A 533 -17.81 21.27 -8.26
N GLY A 534 -18.36 20.18 -8.79
CA GLY A 534 -17.62 18.94 -9.02
C GLY A 534 -16.53 19.07 -10.10
N ALA A 535 -16.83 19.83 -11.17
CA ALA A 535 -15.85 20.13 -12.23
C ALA A 535 -14.70 21.00 -11.69
N ASP A 536 -14.99 22.00 -10.86
CA ASP A 536 -13.99 22.87 -10.23
C ASP A 536 -13.06 22.06 -9.30
N LEU A 537 -13.61 21.15 -8.52
CA LEU A 537 -12.82 20.24 -7.68
C LEU A 537 -11.94 19.31 -8.53
N TYR A 538 -12.46 18.81 -9.65
CA TYR A 538 -11.70 17.99 -10.59
C TYR A 538 -10.54 18.77 -11.22
N GLU A 539 -10.81 19.97 -11.70
CA GLU A 539 -9.80 20.86 -12.27
C GLU A 539 -8.67 21.14 -11.28
N ALA A 540 -9.02 21.43 -10.02
CA ALA A 540 -8.06 21.78 -8.98
C ALA A 540 -7.17 20.61 -8.54
N TRP A 541 -7.71 19.40 -8.47
CA TRP A 541 -7.03 18.28 -7.79
C TRP A 541 -6.69 17.09 -8.67
N CYS A 542 -7.40 16.85 -9.78
CA CYS A 542 -7.35 15.59 -10.51
C CYS A 542 -6.83 15.70 -11.94
N LYS A 543 -7.20 16.80 -12.64
CA LYS A 543 -6.94 17.02 -14.07
C LYS A 543 -5.47 16.85 -14.44
N SER A 544 -4.57 17.34 -13.60
CA SER A 544 -3.13 17.34 -13.88
C SER A 544 -2.52 15.94 -14.09
N CYS A 545 -3.17 14.88 -13.58
CA CYS A 545 -2.78 13.48 -13.77
C CYS A 545 -3.77 12.74 -14.67
N HIS A 546 -5.08 12.99 -14.48
CA HIS A 546 -6.13 12.23 -15.16
C HIS A 546 -6.60 12.86 -16.48
N GLY A 547 -6.05 14.03 -16.87
CA GLY A 547 -6.37 14.72 -18.11
C GLY A 547 -7.68 15.53 -18.06
N ALA A 548 -7.89 16.45 -19.00
CA ALA A 548 -9.04 17.34 -19.00
C ALA A 548 -10.39 16.60 -19.17
N GLN A 549 -10.38 15.46 -19.82
CA GLN A 549 -11.58 14.64 -20.08
C GLN A 549 -11.56 13.31 -19.32
N GLY A 550 -10.75 13.17 -18.28
CA GLY A 550 -10.62 11.92 -17.53
C GLY A 550 -10.02 10.77 -18.33
N GLN A 551 -9.28 11.07 -19.41
CA GLN A 551 -8.69 10.08 -20.32
C GLN A 551 -7.46 9.38 -19.71
N GLY A 552 -6.85 9.96 -18.68
CA GLY A 552 -5.63 9.46 -18.08
C GLY A 552 -4.41 9.50 -19.01
N VAL A 553 -3.38 8.76 -18.62
CA VAL A 553 -2.17 8.54 -19.40
C VAL A 553 -1.87 7.05 -19.42
N ALA A 554 -1.82 6.45 -20.60
CA ALA A 554 -1.59 5.01 -20.76
C ALA A 554 -0.26 4.59 -20.07
N GLY A 555 -0.32 3.56 -19.23
CA GLY A 555 0.83 3.06 -18.46
C GLY A 555 1.23 3.89 -17.23
N ALA A 556 0.64 5.07 -17.02
CA ALA A 556 0.95 5.94 -15.89
C ALA A 556 -0.29 6.20 -15.01
N TYR A 557 -1.25 6.93 -15.54
CA TYR A 557 -2.44 7.33 -14.78
C TYR A 557 -3.70 6.73 -15.40
N PRO A 558 -4.52 6.00 -14.65
CA PRO A 558 -5.69 5.33 -15.20
C PRO A 558 -6.70 6.34 -15.75
N ALA A 559 -7.33 5.98 -16.86
CA ALA A 559 -8.53 6.69 -17.31
C ALA A 559 -9.62 6.60 -16.24
N LEU A 560 -10.40 7.67 -16.09
CA LEU A 560 -11.60 7.72 -15.24
C LEU A 560 -12.86 7.46 -16.06
N VAL A 561 -12.77 7.69 -17.37
CA VAL A 561 -13.83 7.38 -18.33
C VAL A 561 -13.98 5.87 -18.45
N GLY A 562 -15.17 5.34 -18.20
CA GLY A 562 -15.44 3.91 -18.30
C GLY A 562 -14.73 3.03 -17.28
N ASN A 563 -13.99 3.61 -16.34
CA ASN A 563 -13.30 2.88 -15.29
C ASN A 563 -14.27 2.19 -14.36
N ARG A 564 -14.10 0.89 -14.13
CA ARG A 564 -15.01 0.10 -13.29
C ARG A 564 -15.05 0.59 -11.85
N THR A 565 -13.94 1.03 -11.26
CA THR A 565 -13.93 1.58 -9.90
C THR A 565 -14.79 2.84 -9.80
N VAL A 566 -14.85 3.64 -10.88
CA VAL A 566 -15.67 4.86 -10.93
C VAL A 566 -17.15 4.53 -11.18
N THR A 567 -17.44 3.57 -12.07
CA THR A 567 -18.79 3.34 -12.59
C THR A 567 -19.55 2.20 -11.93
N MET A 568 -18.89 1.35 -11.12
CA MET A 568 -19.60 0.24 -10.44
C MET A 568 -20.70 0.74 -9.50
N PRO A 569 -21.76 -0.05 -9.26
CA PRO A 569 -22.89 0.37 -8.42
C PRO A 569 -22.48 0.81 -7.02
N ASN A 570 -21.57 0.08 -6.37
CA ASN A 570 -21.05 0.43 -5.06
C ASN A 570 -19.89 1.46 -5.18
N PRO A 571 -20.04 2.70 -4.67
CA PRO A 571 -19.04 3.76 -4.82
C PRO A 571 -17.87 3.64 -3.86
N ASN A 572 -17.90 2.70 -2.92
CA ASN A 572 -16.97 2.68 -1.79
C ASN A 572 -15.50 2.64 -2.20
N ASN A 573 -15.16 1.85 -3.24
CA ASN A 573 -13.77 1.76 -3.70
C ASN A 573 -13.27 3.06 -4.34
N LEU A 574 -14.14 3.80 -5.04
CA LEU A 574 -13.81 5.14 -5.54
C LEU A 574 -13.51 6.08 -4.37
N ILE A 575 -14.38 6.11 -3.36
CA ILE A 575 -14.24 6.95 -2.18
C ILE A 575 -12.93 6.59 -1.43
N GLN A 576 -12.68 5.31 -1.18
CA GLN A 576 -11.46 4.84 -0.51
C GLN A 576 -10.20 5.21 -1.29
N THR A 577 -10.21 5.06 -2.62
CA THR A 577 -9.07 5.41 -3.47
C THR A 577 -8.77 6.91 -3.41
N ILE A 578 -9.78 7.78 -3.41
CA ILE A 578 -9.57 9.22 -3.29
C ILE A 578 -9.10 9.59 -1.88
N LEU A 579 -9.72 9.04 -0.84
CA LEU A 579 -9.35 9.33 0.54
C LEU A 579 -7.89 8.99 0.84
N TRP A 580 -7.48 7.77 0.51
CA TRP A 580 -6.21 7.21 0.99
C TRP A 580 -5.10 7.21 -0.05
N GLY A 581 -5.43 7.44 -1.34
CA GLY A 581 -4.47 7.37 -2.42
C GLY A 581 -3.87 5.96 -2.56
N GLY A 582 -2.65 5.88 -3.03
CA GLY A 582 -1.88 4.63 -3.13
C GLY A 582 -1.12 4.49 -4.43
N TYR A 583 -0.41 3.38 -4.53
CA TYR A 583 0.23 2.91 -5.75
C TYR A 583 -0.43 1.60 -6.19
N THR A 584 -0.42 1.31 -7.48
CA THR A 584 -0.64 -0.06 -7.94
C THR A 584 0.49 -0.96 -7.45
N PRO A 585 0.29 -2.28 -7.35
CA PRO A 585 1.35 -3.17 -6.89
C PRO A 585 2.57 -3.09 -7.82
N ALA A 586 3.75 -2.96 -7.23
CA ALA A 586 5.00 -3.06 -7.98
C ALA A 586 5.24 -4.54 -8.32
N THR A 587 5.07 -4.88 -9.59
CA THR A 587 5.24 -6.24 -10.12
C THR A 587 6.42 -6.32 -11.08
N ALA A 588 6.84 -7.53 -11.45
CA ALA A 588 7.95 -7.70 -12.40
C ALA A 588 7.69 -7.01 -13.76
N GLN A 589 6.44 -6.98 -14.23
CA GLN A 589 6.04 -6.30 -15.47
C GLN A 589 5.70 -4.82 -15.27
N HIS A 590 5.48 -4.40 -14.03
CA HIS A 590 5.18 -3.01 -13.68
C HIS A 590 5.96 -2.59 -12.42
N PRO A 591 7.32 -2.57 -12.48
CA PRO A 591 8.17 -2.43 -11.29
C PRO A 591 8.16 -1.03 -10.67
N ARG A 592 7.78 -0.02 -11.44
CA ARG A 592 7.80 1.39 -11.06
C ARG A 592 6.43 2.05 -11.27
N PRO A 593 5.42 1.71 -10.45
CA PRO A 593 4.09 2.29 -10.59
C PRO A 593 4.07 3.79 -10.27
N PHE A 594 3.10 4.50 -10.86
CA PHE A 594 2.78 5.88 -10.50
C PHE A 594 1.82 5.89 -9.31
N GLY A 595 1.93 6.91 -8.45
CA GLY A 595 1.12 7.03 -7.24
C GLY A 595 0.03 8.07 -7.34
N MET A 596 -1.06 7.84 -6.61
CA MET A 596 -2.10 8.81 -6.34
C MET A 596 -1.94 9.33 -4.90
N PRO A 597 -1.89 10.66 -4.66
CA PRO A 597 -1.82 11.19 -3.31
C PRO A 597 -3.12 10.96 -2.54
N PRO A 598 -3.07 10.90 -1.19
CA PRO A 598 -4.26 10.85 -0.35
C PRO A 598 -4.89 12.23 -0.20
N PHE A 599 -6.22 12.32 -0.33
CA PHE A 599 -6.98 13.56 -0.17
C PHE A 599 -7.79 13.62 1.13
N VAL A 600 -7.56 12.70 2.05
CA VAL A 600 -8.31 12.62 3.33
C VAL A 600 -8.23 13.89 4.18
N LEU A 601 -7.13 14.65 4.06
CA LEU A 601 -6.91 15.91 4.77
C LEU A 601 -7.31 17.16 3.96
N ASN A 602 -7.59 17.00 2.67
CA ASN A 602 -7.83 18.14 1.75
C ASN A 602 -9.31 18.31 1.40
N LEU A 603 -10.08 17.22 1.37
CA LEU A 603 -11.48 17.22 0.97
C LEU A 603 -12.37 16.84 2.16
N ASN A 604 -13.36 17.68 2.48
CA ASN A 604 -14.42 17.30 3.43
C ASN A 604 -15.44 16.35 2.79
N ASP A 605 -16.40 15.85 3.58
CA ASP A 605 -17.35 14.83 3.12
C ASP A 605 -18.25 15.34 1.98
N GLN A 606 -18.70 16.58 2.05
CA GLN A 606 -19.50 17.22 1.01
C GLN A 606 -18.72 17.38 -0.29
N GLN A 607 -17.48 17.89 -0.22
CA GLN A 607 -16.61 18.06 -1.38
C GLN A 607 -16.31 16.71 -2.06
N LEU A 608 -16.01 15.69 -1.27
CA LEU A 608 -15.72 14.36 -1.79
C LEU A 608 -16.96 13.70 -2.42
N ALA A 609 -18.13 13.86 -1.81
CA ALA A 609 -19.41 13.39 -2.40
C ALA A 609 -19.72 14.10 -3.72
N THR A 610 -19.49 15.43 -3.79
CA THR A 610 -19.68 16.24 -4.99
C THR A 610 -18.70 15.83 -6.11
N LEU A 611 -17.41 15.72 -5.80
CA LEU A 611 -16.38 15.26 -6.74
C LEU A 611 -16.69 13.85 -7.25
N SER A 612 -16.98 12.91 -6.35
CA SER A 612 -17.30 11.53 -6.72
C SER A 612 -18.53 11.43 -7.61
N THR A 613 -19.57 12.21 -7.33
CA THR A 613 -20.77 12.30 -8.16
C THR A 613 -20.45 12.85 -9.56
N TYR A 614 -19.61 13.90 -9.63
CA TYR A 614 -19.13 14.42 -10.91
C TYR A 614 -18.40 13.36 -11.71
N LEU A 615 -17.42 12.67 -11.15
CA LEU A 615 -16.66 11.62 -11.83
C LEU A 615 -17.57 10.50 -12.35
N ARG A 616 -18.61 10.13 -11.61
CA ARG A 616 -19.56 9.07 -11.93
C ARG A 616 -20.57 9.44 -13.01
N SER A 617 -20.70 10.73 -13.33
CA SER A 617 -21.64 11.27 -14.35
C SER A 617 -20.96 11.99 -15.51
N ALA A 618 -19.65 12.36 -15.37
CA ALA A 618 -18.90 13.06 -16.40
C ALA A 618 -18.48 12.11 -17.55
N TRP A 619 -18.16 12.68 -18.70
CA TRP A 619 -17.54 12.01 -19.85
C TRP A 619 -18.24 10.70 -20.29
N ARG A 620 -19.57 10.65 -20.29
CA ARG A 620 -20.42 9.49 -20.57
C ARG A 620 -20.41 8.40 -19.49
N ASN A 621 -19.81 8.62 -18.33
CA ASN A 621 -20.03 7.73 -17.20
C ASN A 621 -21.49 7.83 -16.76
N GLN A 622 -22.08 6.68 -16.43
CA GLN A 622 -23.50 6.57 -16.04
C GLN A 622 -23.59 5.73 -14.76
N ALA A 623 -23.42 6.37 -13.61
CA ALA A 623 -23.53 5.70 -12.33
C ALA A 623 -24.23 6.59 -11.30
N ALA A 624 -24.83 5.97 -10.29
CA ALA A 624 -25.58 6.67 -9.25
C ALA A 624 -24.69 7.69 -8.49
N PRO A 625 -25.28 8.82 -8.03
CA PRO A 625 -24.55 9.81 -7.24
C PRO A 625 -24.06 9.24 -5.91
N VAL A 626 -23.06 9.90 -5.34
CA VAL A 626 -22.51 9.59 -4.02
C VAL A 626 -23.06 10.58 -3.00
N THR A 627 -23.48 10.08 -1.86
CA THR A 627 -23.99 10.90 -0.75
C THR A 627 -22.88 11.22 0.27
N GLU A 628 -23.07 12.25 1.07
CA GLU A 628 -22.17 12.54 2.21
C GLU A 628 -22.17 11.40 3.23
N LEU A 629 -23.27 10.67 3.36
CA LEU A 629 -23.35 9.51 4.25
C LEU A 629 -22.43 8.37 3.75
N ASP A 630 -22.38 8.12 2.44
CA ASP A 630 -21.45 7.14 1.87
C ASP A 630 -20.01 7.51 2.18
N VAL A 631 -19.66 8.80 2.04
CA VAL A 631 -18.32 9.30 2.34
C VAL A 631 -17.99 9.18 3.82
N ARG A 632 -18.91 9.57 4.70
CA ARG A 632 -18.72 9.48 6.16
C ARG A 632 -18.49 8.04 6.60
N GLN A 633 -19.31 7.11 6.12
CA GLN A 633 -19.16 5.69 6.41
C GLN A 633 -17.82 5.13 5.92
N ALA A 634 -17.35 5.61 4.77
CA ALA A 634 -16.04 5.19 4.24
C ALA A 634 -14.86 5.81 5.00
N ARG A 635 -14.99 7.03 5.53
CA ARG A 635 -13.94 7.76 6.26
C ARG A 635 -13.77 7.29 7.71
N GLU A 636 -14.83 6.85 8.36
CA GLU A 636 -14.75 6.34 9.73
C GLU A 636 -13.79 5.15 9.78
N LYS A 637 -12.77 5.19 10.64
CA LYS A 637 -11.92 4.02 10.88
C LYS A 637 -12.72 2.94 11.62
N PRO A 638 -12.50 1.65 11.29
CA PRO A 638 -13.11 0.55 12.03
C PRO A 638 -12.62 0.50 13.49
#